data_44e5b33515ffb6d711c14a1e634f2391
#
_entry.id   44e5b33515ffb6d711c14a1e634f2391
#
_cell.length_a   1.000
_cell.length_b   1.000
_cell.length_c   1.000
_cell.angle_alpha   90.00
_cell.angle_beta   90.00
_cell.angle_gamma   90.00
#
_symmetry.space_group_name_H-M   'P 1'
#
loop_
_entity.id
_entity.type
_entity.pdbx_description
1 polymer ?
#
loop_
_entity_poly.entity_id
_entity_poly.type
_entity_poly.pdbx_seq_one_letter_code
_entity_poly.pdbx_strand_id
1 'polypeptide(L)'
;MNAGEEYFYFHKFRVGNLLDRSIQTSIRYEEGNREGYCTVVIRFTNEQNKPLPDIRVENWIVVEQKKEKRYLRKTNANGEIYFDMVNSHGSKSTIEVAFKDSPYQYNKIFQVPLLGDMKHKFALSFFPEGGDLLDGCNQRIAFKAQQSDGNSCELQGYLLNNSGDTISAIRTEHDGMGIIAFTPSANEKYKVIASRDSSLYREFYLPEVKTKGTQLSVYHRKGIIRYNILKARYNQWQDTLYLVGHTRGNYSFFLPLTTDNTSGRFSDSELKEGITELLLVDGTGTVLSRRLVFKSPDIQVNFAIKPFPTLTQQRKLIETPLCITDKTGSPIQTSLSVSLTDRNIVIPDSLANDIRSTFLLTSELKGYIENPGYYFTTESLSTGHHVELLLLTHGWSRFSHANIARPPTIQVDHLMEVKQVITGKATKLLGGKAKKCPVVLIAPKQKISSISYTNEEGRFAFRDIEYCDTVTFVVQARSKAGRATVFLEIDSTAHFQPNNPFLGASEESSKYLEYDQIIHNAYLSEGGMQAIHLQEVTVVASKRDGSIGDYAGVSDSRVSGKRLADLKYIAGNGSAFGLLGKLSGTQVMGNNVRIFGRKHPPIILINEMQCLCEEGVIILNNLDANDIEAFELLKPESSTLYFGKQAKGGAIIVTLKPDAKLGSPSPGLALFTSLGYHESAEFYHPVYQTPEQKENEKSDIRTTVYWNPNLQTDENGKATIRFYTPDNLIDPHLIIEGVSANGHIIRLEK
;
A
#
# COMPACT_ATOMS: atom_id res chain seq x y z
N MET A 1 -12.16 -4.11 -5.28
CA MET A 1 -12.27 -2.66 -5.57
C MET A 1 -13.65 -2.11 -5.21
N ASN A 2 -14.74 -2.58 -5.79
CA ASN A 2 -16.09 -2.09 -5.42
C ASN A 2 -16.51 -2.45 -3.98
N ALA A 3 -15.89 -3.43 -3.37
CA ALA A 3 -16.09 -3.80 -1.98
C ALA A 3 -15.28 -2.95 -0.98
N GLY A 4 -14.31 -2.16 -1.46
CA GLY A 4 -13.46 -1.25 -0.71
C GLY A 4 -12.10 -1.85 -0.34
N GLU A 5 -11.21 -0.97 0.10
CA GLU A 5 -9.80 -1.28 0.36
C GLU A 5 -9.62 -2.17 1.60
N GLU A 6 -10.55 -2.17 2.53
CA GLU A 6 -10.48 -2.90 3.79
C GLU A 6 -10.52 -4.43 3.62
N TYR A 7 -10.95 -4.90 2.43
CA TYR A 7 -10.92 -6.32 2.09
C TYR A 7 -9.62 -6.76 1.41
N PHE A 8 -8.62 -5.90 1.34
CA PHE A 8 -7.28 -6.28 0.93
C PHE A 8 -6.42 -6.57 2.16
N TYR A 9 -5.88 -7.76 2.22
CA TYR A 9 -4.89 -8.13 3.22
C TYR A 9 -3.48 -7.91 2.66
N PHE A 10 -2.66 -7.19 3.42
CA PHE A 10 -1.26 -6.97 3.12
C PHE A 10 -0.42 -7.42 4.30
N HIS A 11 0.55 -8.26 4.04
CA HIS A 11 1.58 -8.60 5.00
C HIS A 11 2.90 -7.96 4.56
N LYS A 12 3.49 -7.14 5.44
CA LYS A 12 4.81 -6.55 5.20
C LYS A 12 5.85 -7.38 5.95
N PHE A 13 6.86 -7.85 5.24
CA PHE A 13 8.04 -8.41 5.86
C PHE A 13 9.26 -7.71 5.29
N ARG A 14 10.26 -7.53 6.15
CA ARG A 14 11.53 -6.96 5.72
C ARG A 14 12.39 -8.05 5.10
N VAL A 15 12.86 -7.82 3.90
CA VAL A 15 13.98 -8.54 3.32
C VAL A 15 15.20 -7.66 3.54
N GLY A 16 15.99 -7.97 4.55
CA GLY A 16 17.19 -7.21 4.90
C GLY A 16 18.42 -7.81 4.24
N ASN A 17 19.28 -6.98 3.66
CA ASN A 17 20.64 -7.32 3.37
C ASN A 17 21.50 -6.80 4.53
N LEU A 18 22.23 -7.68 5.18
CA LEU A 18 23.03 -7.45 6.38
C LEU A 18 24.12 -6.37 6.26
N LEU A 19 24.33 -5.83 5.07
CA LEU A 19 25.63 -5.29 4.68
C LEU A 19 25.75 -3.78 4.69
N ASP A 20 24.75 -2.99 5.11
CA ASP A 20 24.82 -1.53 4.94
C ASP A 20 24.27 -0.67 6.08
N ARG A 21 24.72 -0.88 7.30
CA ARG A 21 24.46 0.10 8.37
C ARG A 21 25.66 0.31 9.29
N SER A 22 26.73 0.88 8.74
CA SER A 22 27.80 1.45 9.56
C SER A 22 27.33 2.56 10.51
N ILE A 23 26.08 3.07 10.30
CA ILE A 23 25.50 4.16 11.08
C ILE A 23 24.07 3.83 11.45
N GLN A 24 23.84 3.73 12.76
CA GLN A 24 22.50 3.62 13.34
C GLN A 24 21.97 5.01 13.65
N THR A 25 20.66 5.19 13.46
CA THR A 25 20.02 6.48 13.65
C THR A 25 18.71 6.33 14.40
N SER A 26 18.55 7.07 15.48
CA SER A 26 17.28 7.25 16.18
C SER A 26 16.79 8.69 16.04
N ILE A 27 15.49 8.87 15.87
CA ILE A 27 14.84 10.17 15.82
C ILE A 27 13.81 10.25 16.95
N ARG A 28 13.80 11.38 17.66
CA ARG A 28 12.76 11.70 18.63
C ARG A 28 12.31 13.12 18.46
N TYR A 29 11.08 13.39 18.87
CA TYR A 29 10.46 14.70 18.79
C TYR A 29 10.21 15.18 20.21
N GLU A 30 10.68 16.38 20.53
CA GLU A 30 10.52 17.01 21.83
C GLU A 30 9.71 18.31 21.65
N GLU A 31 9.13 18.81 22.72
CA GLU A 31 8.45 20.09 22.66
C GLU A 31 9.43 21.20 22.35
N GLY A 32 9.07 22.05 21.36
CA GLY A 32 9.88 23.21 21.00
C GLY A 32 9.79 24.33 22.02
N ASN A 33 10.83 25.15 22.09
CA ASN A 33 10.88 26.33 22.98
C ASN A 33 9.86 27.44 22.63
N ARG A 34 9.12 27.26 21.53
CA ARG A 34 8.09 28.21 21.05
C ARG A 34 6.80 27.45 20.79
N GLU A 35 5.67 28.09 21.11
CA GLU A 35 4.34 27.59 20.80
C GLU A 35 4.20 27.31 19.29
N GLY A 36 3.70 26.13 18.92
CA GLY A 36 3.58 25.70 17.54
C GLY A 36 4.86 25.15 16.90
N TYR A 37 5.93 24.96 17.67
CA TYR A 37 7.17 24.32 17.21
C TYR A 37 7.43 23.01 17.96
N CYS A 38 8.10 22.06 17.29
CA CYS A 38 8.72 20.91 17.94
C CYS A 38 10.23 20.92 17.68
N THR A 39 10.98 20.44 18.65
CA THR A 39 12.41 20.18 18.50
C THR A 39 12.61 18.74 18.05
N VAL A 40 13.24 18.58 16.90
CA VAL A 40 13.65 17.28 16.38
C VAL A 40 15.05 16.97 16.87
N VAL A 41 15.22 15.80 17.45
CA VAL A 41 16.52 15.30 17.90
C VAL A 41 16.86 14.03 17.10
N ILE A 42 17.95 14.06 16.36
CA ILE A 42 18.43 12.92 15.60
C ILE A 42 19.77 12.51 16.19
N ARG A 43 19.86 11.26 16.64
CA ARG A 43 21.08 10.66 17.19
C ARG A 43 21.69 9.70 16.21
N PHE A 44 22.98 9.82 16.00
CA PHE A 44 23.80 8.94 15.16
C PHE A 44 24.79 8.17 16.01
N THR A 45 24.82 6.87 15.82
CA THR A 45 25.78 5.97 16.47
C THR A 45 26.43 5.07 15.43
N ASN A 46 27.59 4.54 15.75
CA ASN A 46 28.20 3.49 14.95
C ASN A 46 27.55 2.13 15.27
N GLU A 47 27.99 1.09 14.59
CA GLU A 47 27.56 -0.31 14.75
C GLU A 47 27.64 -0.82 16.20
N GLN A 48 28.54 -0.27 17.01
CA GLN A 48 28.74 -0.62 18.42
C GLN A 48 27.91 0.27 19.35
N ASN A 49 26.91 0.98 18.82
CA ASN A 49 26.08 1.95 19.56
C ASN A 49 26.87 3.09 20.21
N LYS A 50 28.12 3.33 19.75
CA LYS A 50 28.91 4.48 20.22
C LYS A 50 28.51 5.73 19.47
N PRO A 51 28.31 6.86 20.16
CA PRO A 51 27.98 8.12 19.52
C PRO A 51 28.99 8.52 18.45
N LEU A 52 28.52 9.18 17.40
CA LEU A 52 29.34 9.77 16.35
C LEU A 52 29.41 11.30 16.56
N PRO A 53 30.36 11.81 17.36
CA PRO A 53 30.53 13.23 17.61
C PRO A 53 31.22 13.95 16.45
N ASP A 54 31.07 15.26 16.37
CA ASP A 54 31.74 16.16 15.42
C ASP A 54 31.47 15.89 13.92
N ILE A 55 30.48 15.07 13.60
CA ILE A 55 30.08 14.82 12.21
C ILE A 55 29.27 16.00 11.67
N ARG A 56 29.65 16.48 10.48
CA ARG A 56 28.87 17.50 9.78
C ARG A 56 27.65 16.86 9.13
N VAL A 57 26.47 17.29 9.58
CA VAL A 57 25.18 16.79 9.11
C VAL A 57 24.44 17.92 8.38
N GLU A 58 24.05 17.63 7.17
CA GLU A 58 23.18 18.49 6.37
C GLU A 58 21.77 17.93 6.42
N ASN A 59 20.79 18.76 6.76
CA ASN A 59 19.41 18.34 6.79
C ASN A 59 18.48 19.36 6.14
N TRP A 60 17.41 18.87 5.51
CA TRP A 60 16.35 19.66 4.89
C TRP A 60 15.01 19.23 5.44
N ILE A 61 14.15 20.19 5.67
CA ILE A 61 12.74 19.97 5.92
C ILE A 61 12.04 20.07 4.56
N VAL A 62 11.27 19.04 4.20
CA VAL A 62 10.50 18.96 2.96
C VAL A 62 9.04 18.92 3.31
N VAL A 63 8.27 19.92 2.88
CA VAL A 63 6.82 20.03 3.06
C VAL A 63 6.18 19.99 1.69
N GLU A 64 5.20 19.10 1.49
CA GLU A 64 4.50 18.95 0.21
C GLU A 64 5.44 18.87 -1.00
N GLN A 65 6.53 18.08 -0.87
CA GLN A 65 7.58 17.89 -1.88
C GLN A 65 8.46 19.12 -2.17
N LYS A 66 8.33 20.21 -1.42
CA LYS A 66 9.21 21.39 -1.53
C LYS A 66 10.21 21.42 -0.39
N LYS A 67 11.51 21.57 -0.72
CA LYS A 67 12.56 21.78 0.27
C LYS A 67 12.46 23.21 0.80
N GLU A 68 12.10 23.37 2.08
CA GLU A 68 11.90 24.69 2.67
C GLU A 68 13.20 25.31 3.15
N LYS A 69 13.94 24.61 3.99
CA LYS A 69 15.14 25.16 4.63
C LYS A 69 16.22 24.11 4.77
N ARG A 70 17.44 24.54 4.45
CA ARG A 70 18.67 23.76 4.63
C ARG A 70 19.34 24.16 5.92
N TYR A 71 19.74 23.15 6.70
CA TYR A 71 20.53 23.34 7.91
C TYR A 71 21.83 22.55 7.78
N LEU A 72 22.93 23.16 8.24
CA LEU A 72 24.22 22.48 8.39
C LEU A 72 24.59 22.52 9.88
N ARG A 73 24.75 21.35 10.48
CA ARG A 73 24.99 21.19 11.92
C ARG A 73 26.15 20.22 12.16
N LYS A 74 26.70 20.24 13.36
CA LYS A 74 27.61 19.21 13.83
C LYS A 74 26.96 18.42 14.93
N THR A 75 27.21 17.11 14.96
CA THR A 75 26.79 16.27 16.08
C THR A 75 27.53 16.64 17.36
N ASN A 76 26.82 16.62 18.48
CA ASN A 76 27.39 16.84 19.82
C ASN A 76 28.15 15.59 20.33
N ALA A 77 28.62 15.63 21.58
CA ALA A 77 29.31 14.51 22.21
C ALA A 77 28.47 13.20 22.29
N ASN A 78 27.14 13.33 22.28
CA ASN A 78 26.19 12.19 22.27
C ASN A 78 25.84 11.73 20.85
N GLY A 79 26.47 12.31 19.82
CA GLY A 79 26.17 12.02 18.42
C GLY A 79 24.84 12.64 17.95
N GLU A 80 24.33 13.68 18.59
CA GLU A 80 22.99 14.23 18.33
C GLU A 80 23.05 15.59 17.61
N ILE A 81 22.07 15.83 16.74
CA ILE A 81 21.73 17.14 16.21
C ILE A 81 20.34 17.55 16.66
N TYR A 82 20.13 18.85 16.85
CA TYR A 82 18.86 19.43 17.26
C TYR A 82 18.43 20.52 16.30
N PHE A 83 17.15 20.57 15.96
CA PHE A 83 16.58 21.68 15.20
C PHE A 83 15.07 21.82 15.45
N ASP A 84 14.59 23.04 15.41
CA ASP A 84 13.18 23.32 15.56
C ASP A 84 12.50 23.31 14.19
N MET A 85 11.33 22.72 14.12
CA MET A 85 10.46 22.76 12.96
C MET A 85 9.05 23.21 13.37
N VAL A 86 8.32 23.81 12.45
CA VAL A 86 6.92 24.19 12.67
C VAL A 86 6.10 22.90 12.79
N ASN A 87 5.34 22.81 13.86
CA ASN A 87 4.37 21.74 14.04
C ASN A 87 3.12 22.05 13.19
N SER A 88 3.20 21.75 11.89
CA SER A 88 2.10 22.01 10.96
C SER A 88 1.06 20.88 11.01
N HIS A 89 -0.07 21.18 11.63
CA HIS A 89 -1.20 20.25 11.63
C HIS A 89 -1.65 19.93 10.19
N GLY A 90 -1.49 18.69 9.73
CA GLY A 90 -2.09 18.17 8.52
C GLY A 90 -1.24 18.14 7.24
N SER A 91 -0.02 18.69 7.22
CA SER A 91 0.86 18.58 6.05
C SER A 91 1.80 17.38 6.14
N LYS A 92 1.96 16.64 5.03
CA LYS A 92 2.98 15.58 4.93
C LYS A 92 4.36 16.21 4.85
N SER A 93 5.12 16.09 5.93
CA SER A 93 6.48 16.59 6.02
C SER A 93 7.48 15.45 6.12
N THR A 94 8.65 15.61 5.51
CA THR A 94 9.79 14.70 5.66
C THR A 94 11.04 15.47 6.04
N ILE A 95 11.98 14.78 6.68
CA ILE A 95 13.29 15.31 7.01
C ILE A 95 14.30 14.50 6.22
N GLU A 96 15.00 15.12 5.29
CA GLU A 96 16.14 14.52 4.61
C GLU A 96 17.41 14.85 5.39
N VAL A 97 18.25 13.86 5.63
CA VAL A 97 19.49 14.02 6.41
C VAL A 97 20.64 13.35 5.66
N ALA A 98 21.74 14.06 5.49
CA ALA A 98 22.94 13.55 4.86
C ALA A 98 24.20 13.97 5.63
N PHE A 99 25.22 13.11 5.65
CA PHE A 99 26.53 13.51 6.16
C PHE A 99 27.30 14.28 5.09
N LYS A 100 28.07 15.27 5.53
CA LYS A 100 28.92 16.09 4.68
C LYS A 100 30.36 16.05 5.15
N ASP A 101 31.30 15.93 4.21
CA ASP A 101 32.73 15.92 4.53
C ASP A 101 33.10 14.90 5.63
N SER A 102 32.46 13.75 5.61
CA SER A 102 32.64 12.66 6.58
C SER A 102 33.23 11.42 5.88
N PRO A 103 34.04 10.61 6.58
CA PRO A 103 34.46 9.31 6.06
C PRO A 103 33.28 8.34 5.88
N TYR A 104 32.14 8.64 6.53
CA TYR A 104 30.93 7.85 6.42
C TYR A 104 30.01 8.44 5.34
N GLN A 105 29.52 7.60 4.45
CA GLN A 105 28.44 7.98 3.53
C GLN A 105 27.11 7.68 4.21
N TYR A 106 26.26 8.71 4.34
CA TYR A 106 24.97 8.58 4.98
C TYR A 106 23.96 9.53 4.33
N ASN A 107 22.83 8.98 3.93
CA ASN A 107 21.65 9.75 3.47
C ASN A 107 20.39 8.99 3.87
N LYS A 108 19.49 9.62 4.61
CA LYS A 108 18.23 9.02 5.05
C LYS A 108 17.09 10.04 5.06
N ILE A 109 15.89 9.57 4.73
CA ILE A 109 14.66 10.36 4.78
C ILE A 109 13.79 9.82 5.92
N PHE A 110 13.38 10.71 6.82
CA PHE A 110 12.48 10.43 7.92
C PHE A 110 11.11 11.02 7.63
N GLN A 111 10.05 10.24 7.82
CA GLN A 111 8.69 10.74 7.85
C GLN A 111 8.48 11.48 9.16
N VAL A 112 7.93 12.70 9.10
CA VAL A 112 7.54 13.42 10.31
C VAL A 112 6.13 12.96 10.69
N PRO A 113 5.93 12.40 11.89
CA PRO A 113 4.60 12.08 12.36
C PRO A 113 3.77 13.38 12.51
N LEU A 114 2.46 13.29 12.43
CA LEU A 114 1.58 14.40 12.78
C LEU A 114 1.76 14.69 14.27
N LEU A 115 2.56 15.70 14.56
CA LEU A 115 2.83 16.11 15.93
C LEU A 115 1.64 16.98 16.40
N GLY A 116 0.71 16.37 17.11
CA GLY A 116 -0.25 17.13 17.92
C GLY A 116 0.48 17.89 19.04
N ASP A 117 -0.25 18.77 19.73
CA ASP A 117 0.27 19.42 20.95
C ASP A 117 0.82 18.35 21.92
N MET A 118 2.14 18.29 22.06
CA MET A 118 2.84 17.18 22.75
C MET A 118 2.68 17.21 24.28
N LYS A 119 2.14 18.28 24.85
CA LYS A 119 1.92 18.40 26.30
C LYS A 119 0.63 17.71 26.73
N HIS A 120 0.76 16.53 27.34
CA HIS A 120 -0.26 15.89 28.21
C HIS A 120 -1.71 15.89 27.66
N LYS A 121 -1.90 16.17 26.37
CA LYS A 121 -3.23 16.18 25.77
C LYS A 121 -3.58 14.77 25.34
N PHE A 122 -4.51 14.21 26.04
CA PHE A 122 -5.25 13.02 25.58
C PHE A 122 -6.69 13.43 25.28
N ALA A 123 -7.31 12.73 24.36
CA ALA A 123 -8.72 12.80 24.07
C ALA A 123 -9.44 11.66 24.78
N LEU A 124 -10.63 11.92 25.27
CA LEU A 124 -11.50 10.90 25.85
C LEU A 124 -12.85 10.98 25.13
N SER A 125 -13.20 9.90 24.45
CA SER A 125 -14.44 9.78 23.70
C SER A 125 -15.37 8.79 24.40
N PHE A 126 -16.70 9.06 24.37
CA PHE A 126 -17.72 8.23 25.00
C PHE A 126 -18.64 7.62 23.97
N PHE A 127 -18.96 6.36 24.18
CA PHE A 127 -19.77 5.53 23.29
C PHE A 127 -20.89 4.84 24.07
N PRO A 128 -22.06 5.50 24.22
CA PRO A 128 -23.21 4.86 24.83
C PRO A 128 -23.64 3.62 24.02
N GLU A 129 -23.84 2.50 24.71
CA GLU A 129 -24.32 1.29 24.04
C GLU A 129 -25.66 1.52 23.37
N GLY A 130 -25.73 1.22 22.07
CA GLY A 130 -26.93 1.45 21.26
C GLY A 130 -27.01 2.85 20.61
N GLY A 131 -26.13 3.79 20.98
CA GLY A 131 -25.95 5.09 20.33
C GLY A 131 -26.20 6.31 21.23
N ASP A 132 -27.29 6.37 22.00
CA ASP A 132 -27.67 7.52 22.83
C ASP A 132 -27.74 7.19 24.33
N LEU A 133 -27.63 8.20 25.18
CA LEU A 133 -27.98 8.08 26.61
C LEU A 133 -29.48 8.25 26.76
N LEU A 134 -30.16 7.25 27.36
CA LEU A 134 -31.59 7.25 27.57
C LEU A 134 -31.96 7.53 29.03
N ASP A 135 -32.91 8.46 29.26
CA ASP A 135 -33.41 8.81 30.55
C ASP A 135 -34.00 7.62 31.29
N GLY A 136 -33.53 7.37 32.53
CA GLY A 136 -34.01 6.34 33.41
C GLY A 136 -33.61 4.92 33.05
N CYS A 137 -32.75 4.70 32.06
CA CYS A 137 -32.28 3.37 31.70
C CYS A 137 -30.89 3.11 32.29
N ASN A 138 -30.71 1.94 32.91
CA ASN A 138 -29.37 1.50 33.28
C ASN A 138 -28.61 1.08 31.99
N GLN A 139 -27.58 1.85 31.62
CA GLN A 139 -26.84 1.70 30.36
C GLN A 139 -25.35 1.55 30.58
N ARG A 140 -24.73 0.85 29.65
CA ARG A 140 -23.26 0.79 29.52
C ARG A 140 -22.80 1.89 28.59
N ILE A 141 -21.72 2.54 28.97
CA ILE A 141 -21.03 3.56 28.15
C ILE A 141 -19.59 3.17 28.10
N ALA A 142 -19.15 2.76 26.92
CA ALA A 142 -17.73 2.56 26.69
C ALA A 142 -17.04 3.90 26.48
N PHE A 143 -15.76 3.96 26.77
CA PHE A 143 -14.93 5.12 26.47
C PHE A 143 -13.57 4.69 25.91
N LYS A 144 -12.95 5.56 25.15
CA LYS A 144 -11.59 5.38 24.64
C LYS A 144 -10.74 6.61 24.88
N ALA A 145 -9.60 6.39 25.49
CA ALA A 145 -8.55 7.38 25.72
C ALA A 145 -7.44 7.23 24.69
N GLN A 146 -7.12 8.31 23.99
CA GLN A 146 -6.11 8.34 22.95
C GLN A 146 -5.19 9.53 23.14
N GLN A 147 -3.91 9.34 22.84
CA GLN A 147 -2.91 10.40 22.78
C GLN A 147 -3.04 11.14 21.44
N SER A 148 -2.31 12.23 21.32
CA SER A 148 -2.29 13.04 20.09
C SER A 148 -1.68 12.33 18.88
N ASP A 149 -0.89 11.29 19.10
CA ASP A 149 -0.31 10.42 18.07
C ASP A 149 -1.27 9.31 17.60
N GLY A 150 -2.45 9.20 18.24
CA GLY A 150 -3.46 8.19 17.94
C GLY A 150 -3.32 6.90 18.75
N ASN A 151 -2.22 6.73 19.49
CA ASN A 151 -2.02 5.59 20.38
C ASN A 151 -2.92 5.68 21.60
N SER A 152 -3.26 4.54 22.18
CA SER A 152 -4.02 4.48 23.42
C SER A 152 -3.21 5.01 24.60
N CYS A 153 -3.89 5.43 25.65
CA CYS A 153 -3.26 5.78 26.90
C CYS A 153 -4.07 5.27 28.09
N GLU A 154 -3.38 4.89 29.13
CA GLU A 154 -4.01 4.57 30.40
C GLU A 154 -4.45 5.83 31.12
N LEU A 155 -5.61 5.80 31.74
CA LEU A 155 -6.13 6.86 32.59
C LEU A 155 -7.01 6.32 33.71
N GLN A 156 -7.17 7.16 34.73
CA GLN A 156 -8.12 6.97 35.82
C GLN A 156 -8.82 8.28 36.15
N GLY A 157 -10.00 8.18 36.73
CA GLY A 157 -10.81 9.36 37.07
C GLY A 157 -12.17 9.02 37.65
N TYR A 158 -13.07 10.00 37.57
CA TYR A 158 -14.40 9.92 38.18
C TYR A 158 -15.45 10.49 37.24
N LEU A 159 -16.58 9.83 37.16
CA LEU A 159 -17.83 10.33 36.57
C LEU A 159 -18.59 11.13 37.62
N LEU A 160 -18.92 12.38 37.30
CA LEU A 160 -19.62 13.31 38.20
C LEU A 160 -20.94 13.77 37.59
N ASN A 161 -21.90 14.12 38.46
CA ASN A 161 -23.15 14.78 38.12
C ASN A 161 -22.98 16.32 38.11
N ASN A 162 -24.09 17.06 37.90
CA ASN A 162 -24.12 18.52 37.97
C ASN A 162 -23.72 19.10 39.32
N SER A 163 -24.04 18.40 40.42
CA SER A 163 -23.74 18.84 41.78
C SER A 163 -22.29 18.58 42.16
N GLY A 164 -21.52 17.86 41.31
CA GLY A 164 -20.17 17.44 41.62
C GLY A 164 -20.05 16.13 42.39
N ASP A 165 -21.17 15.43 42.63
CA ASP A 165 -21.15 14.13 43.31
C ASP A 165 -20.57 13.07 42.42
N THR A 166 -19.74 12.20 42.97
CA THR A 166 -19.15 11.07 42.26
C THR A 166 -20.18 9.95 42.06
N ILE A 167 -20.46 9.62 40.81
CA ILE A 167 -21.36 8.51 40.44
C ILE A 167 -20.57 7.22 40.32
N SER A 168 -19.39 7.24 39.68
CA SER A 168 -18.56 6.06 39.48
C SER A 168 -17.09 6.45 39.30
N ALA A 169 -16.19 5.59 39.74
CA ALA A 169 -14.80 5.65 39.32
C ALA A 169 -14.64 5.09 37.88
N ILE A 170 -13.71 5.61 37.14
CA ILE A 170 -13.36 5.12 35.82
C ILE A 170 -11.88 4.78 35.74
N ARG A 171 -11.55 3.77 34.95
CA ARG A 171 -10.18 3.46 34.57
C ARG A 171 -10.19 2.74 33.22
N THR A 172 -9.13 2.88 32.47
CA THR A 172 -8.90 2.08 31.28
C THR A 172 -8.60 0.63 31.66
N GLU A 173 -9.07 -0.30 30.85
CA GLU A 173 -8.95 -1.74 31.09
C GLU A 173 -8.08 -2.42 30.04
N HIS A 174 -8.15 -1.97 28.79
CA HIS A 174 -7.38 -2.52 27.68
C HIS A 174 -7.24 -1.47 26.55
N ASP A 175 -6.04 -1.22 26.05
CA ASP A 175 -5.74 -0.30 24.94
C ASP A 175 -6.50 1.03 25.03
N GLY A 176 -6.45 1.67 26.21
CA GLY A 176 -7.14 2.94 26.45
C GLY A 176 -8.66 2.84 26.54
N MET A 177 -9.24 1.66 26.43
CA MET A 177 -10.68 1.42 26.51
C MET A 177 -11.12 1.06 27.92
N GLY A 178 -12.33 1.43 28.26
CA GLY A 178 -12.99 1.05 29.50
C GLY A 178 -14.51 1.22 29.40
N ILE A 179 -15.22 0.85 30.47
CA ILE A 179 -16.68 0.87 30.49
C ILE A 179 -17.20 1.43 31.80
N ILE A 180 -18.30 2.17 31.73
CA ILE A 180 -19.06 2.70 32.86
C ILE A 180 -20.49 2.19 32.74
N ALA A 181 -21.13 1.89 33.85
CA ALA A 181 -22.57 1.58 33.87
C ALA A 181 -23.26 2.44 34.92
N PHE A 182 -24.29 3.17 34.51
CA PHE A 182 -25.12 3.97 35.40
C PHE A 182 -26.49 4.27 34.76
N THR A 183 -27.37 4.89 35.55
CA THR A 183 -28.71 5.28 35.10
C THR A 183 -28.76 6.81 34.94
N PRO A 184 -28.70 7.32 33.72
CA PRO A 184 -28.74 8.75 33.47
C PRO A 184 -30.13 9.34 33.66
N SER A 185 -30.20 10.63 34.04
CA SER A 185 -31.41 11.44 34.15
C SER A 185 -31.36 12.60 33.18
N ALA A 186 -32.45 12.87 32.49
CA ALA A 186 -32.54 13.98 31.50
C ALA A 186 -32.34 15.37 32.13
N ASN A 187 -32.50 15.51 33.44
CA ASN A 187 -32.30 16.75 34.17
C ASN A 187 -30.85 16.99 34.60
N GLU A 188 -29.95 16.04 34.30
CA GLU A 188 -28.57 16.08 34.71
C GLU A 188 -27.62 16.19 33.50
N LYS A 189 -26.51 16.85 33.71
CA LYS A 189 -25.33 16.80 32.81
C LYS A 189 -24.24 16.03 33.51
N TYR A 190 -23.54 15.23 32.76
CA TYR A 190 -22.50 14.38 33.30
C TYR A 190 -21.16 14.75 32.72
N LYS A 191 -20.11 14.77 33.55
CA LYS A 191 -18.74 14.97 33.15
C LYS A 191 -17.80 13.95 33.78
N VAL A 192 -16.75 13.63 33.07
CA VAL A 192 -15.65 12.83 33.59
C VAL A 192 -14.48 13.75 33.88
N ILE A 193 -13.88 13.59 35.05
CA ILE A 193 -12.60 14.18 35.41
C ILE A 193 -11.57 13.05 35.40
N ALA A 194 -10.58 13.12 34.51
CA ALA A 194 -9.60 12.05 34.31
C ALA A 194 -8.17 12.56 34.22
N SER A 195 -7.23 11.71 34.65
CA SER A 195 -5.79 11.97 34.60
C SER A 195 -5.02 10.71 34.22
N ARG A 196 -3.85 10.86 33.59
CA ARG A 196 -2.92 9.78 33.29
C ARG A 196 -2.01 9.42 34.46
N ASP A 197 -1.56 10.44 35.20
CA ASP A 197 -0.51 10.33 36.21
C ASP A 197 -0.92 10.90 37.58
N SER A 198 -2.21 11.18 37.75
CA SER A 198 -2.79 11.80 38.96
C SER A 198 -2.30 13.23 39.24
N SER A 199 -1.52 13.84 38.36
CA SER A 199 -0.96 15.18 38.53
C SER A 199 -1.83 16.27 37.90
N LEU A 200 -2.42 16.00 36.73
CA LEU A 200 -3.25 16.96 36.00
C LEU A 200 -4.56 16.31 35.55
N TYR A 201 -5.65 16.74 36.16
CA TYR A 201 -7.01 16.29 35.82
C TYR A 201 -7.61 17.17 34.73
N ARG A 202 -8.31 16.52 33.77
CA ARG A 202 -9.03 17.19 32.68
C ARG A 202 -10.50 16.78 32.71
N GLU A 203 -11.36 17.70 32.27
CA GLU A 203 -12.80 17.50 32.20
C GLU A 203 -13.25 17.13 30.80
N PHE A 204 -14.16 16.15 30.71
CA PHE A 204 -14.77 15.66 29.47
C PHE A 204 -16.26 15.46 29.70
N TYR A 205 -17.09 15.99 28.82
CA TYR A 205 -18.54 15.90 28.97
C TYR A 205 -19.09 14.69 28.23
N LEU A 206 -20.04 13.99 28.86
CA LEU A 206 -20.81 12.94 28.24
C LEU A 206 -21.82 13.52 27.25
N PRO A 207 -22.32 12.72 26.27
CA PRO A 207 -23.44 13.12 25.42
C PRO A 207 -24.71 13.48 26.22
N GLU A 208 -25.58 14.28 25.62
CA GLU A 208 -26.84 14.67 26.25
C GLU A 208 -27.77 13.48 26.41
N VAL A 209 -28.50 13.46 27.55
CA VAL A 209 -29.49 12.42 27.86
C VAL A 209 -30.77 12.65 27.06
N LYS A 210 -31.20 11.65 26.30
CA LYS A 210 -32.45 11.67 25.53
C LYS A 210 -33.65 11.24 26.34
N THR A 211 -34.73 12.01 26.34
CA THR A 211 -35.97 11.68 27.00
C THR A 211 -36.84 10.69 26.24
N LYS A 212 -36.55 10.49 24.95
CA LYS A 212 -37.22 9.55 24.03
C LYS A 212 -36.19 8.72 23.31
N GLY A 213 -36.51 7.49 23.03
CA GLY A 213 -35.66 6.58 22.28
C GLY A 213 -35.82 5.13 22.72
N THR A 214 -35.45 4.24 21.84
CA THR A 214 -35.42 2.78 22.07
C THR A 214 -34.08 2.25 21.57
N GLN A 215 -33.43 1.46 22.39
CA GLN A 215 -32.08 0.97 22.11
C GLN A 215 -31.89 -0.50 22.40
N LEU A 216 -30.90 -1.09 21.73
CA LEU A 216 -30.50 -2.47 21.89
C LEU A 216 -29.26 -2.55 22.79
N SER A 217 -29.40 -3.28 23.89
CA SER A 217 -28.28 -3.71 24.73
C SER A 217 -28.00 -5.19 24.50
N VAL A 218 -26.74 -5.59 24.36
CA VAL A 218 -26.36 -6.96 24.00
C VAL A 218 -25.19 -7.41 24.87
N TYR A 219 -25.30 -8.64 25.39
CA TYR A 219 -24.21 -9.33 26.08
C TYR A 219 -23.92 -10.64 25.37
N HIS A 220 -22.67 -10.77 24.88
CA HIS A 220 -22.18 -12.01 24.28
C HIS A 220 -21.20 -12.69 25.25
N ARG A 221 -21.52 -13.89 25.66
CA ARG A 221 -20.66 -14.67 26.56
C ARG A 221 -20.87 -16.17 26.38
N LYS A 222 -19.76 -16.91 26.25
CA LYS A 222 -19.76 -18.39 26.16
C LYS A 222 -20.72 -18.91 25.09
N GLY A 223 -20.66 -18.34 23.88
CA GLY A 223 -21.50 -18.78 22.77
C GLY A 223 -22.97 -18.39 22.85
N ILE A 224 -23.39 -17.64 23.90
CA ILE A 224 -24.77 -17.19 24.09
C ILE A 224 -24.83 -15.67 23.96
N ILE A 225 -25.69 -15.20 23.08
CA ILE A 225 -26.03 -13.81 22.90
C ILE A 225 -27.33 -13.54 23.63
N ARG A 226 -27.29 -12.58 24.55
CA ARG A 226 -28.47 -12.07 25.26
C ARG A 226 -28.73 -10.66 24.80
N TYR A 227 -29.96 -10.34 24.48
CA TYR A 227 -30.35 -8.99 24.10
C TYR A 227 -31.44 -8.47 25.07
N ASN A 228 -31.44 -7.15 25.22
CA ASN A 228 -32.43 -6.42 25.95
C ASN A 228 -32.77 -5.12 25.25
N ILE A 229 -34.05 -4.76 25.14
CA ILE A 229 -34.50 -3.51 24.55
C ILE A 229 -34.68 -2.49 25.66
N LEU A 230 -33.86 -1.47 25.66
CA LEU A 230 -33.92 -0.33 26.57
C LEU A 230 -34.85 0.73 26.00
N LYS A 231 -35.61 1.38 26.84
CA LYS A 231 -36.60 2.37 26.47
C LYS A 231 -36.60 3.54 27.43
N ALA A 232 -36.43 4.73 26.91
CA ALA A 232 -36.48 5.95 27.69
C ALA A 232 -37.81 6.08 28.42
N ARG A 233 -37.81 6.71 29.62
CA ARG A 233 -38.93 6.78 30.56
C ARG A 233 -40.23 7.23 29.91
N TYR A 234 -40.18 8.18 28.98
CA TYR A 234 -41.36 8.78 28.33
C TYR A 234 -41.64 8.26 26.93
N ASN A 235 -40.98 7.20 26.52
CA ASN A 235 -41.17 6.63 25.19
C ASN A 235 -42.29 5.58 25.21
N GLN A 236 -43.31 5.75 24.36
CA GLN A 236 -44.37 4.75 24.20
C GLN A 236 -44.02 3.86 23.00
N TRP A 237 -44.15 2.55 23.22
CA TRP A 237 -43.95 1.58 22.13
C TRP A 237 -45.29 1.40 21.41
N GLN A 238 -45.36 1.86 20.18
CA GLN A 238 -46.60 1.78 19.40
C GLN A 238 -46.53 0.78 18.24
N ASP A 239 -45.30 0.37 17.81
CA ASP A 239 -45.09 -0.44 16.61
C ASP A 239 -44.41 -1.76 16.92
N THR A 240 -44.57 -2.73 16.01
CA THR A 240 -43.80 -3.96 16.01
C THR A 240 -42.34 -3.63 15.74
N LEU A 241 -41.46 -4.11 16.59
CA LEU A 241 -40.01 -4.02 16.38
C LEU A 241 -39.45 -5.36 15.87
N TYR A 242 -38.33 -5.28 15.23
CA TYR A 242 -37.60 -6.46 14.75
C TYR A 242 -36.15 -6.38 15.20
N LEU A 243 -35.64 -7.52 15.65
CA LEU A 243 -34.20 -7.74 15.80
C LEU A 243 -33.69 -8.40 14.53
N VAL A 244 -32.78 -7.74 13.83
CA VAL A 244 -32.24 -8.20 12.56
C VAL A 244 -30.73 -8.39 12.71
N GLY A 245 -30.23 -9.55 12.28
CA GLY A 245 -28.80 -9.82 12.25
C GLY A 245 -28.29 -9.83 10.81
N HIS A 246 -27.20 -9.14 10.57
CA HIS A 246 -26.50 -9.26 9.29
C HIS A 246 -24.99 -9.29 9.45
N THR A 247 -24.33 -10.03 8.53
CA THR A 247 -22.88 -10.13 8.45
C THR A 247 -22.45 -9.73 7.05
N ARG A 248 -21.66 -8.66 6.91
CA ARG A 248 -21.15 -8.15 5.63
C ARG A 248 -22.27 -7.93 4.59
N GLY A 249 -23.36 -7.32 5.01
CA GLY A 249 -24.53 -7.04 4.16
C GLY A 249 -25.46 -8.22 3.90
N ASN A 250 -25.12 -9.43 4.37
CA ASN A 250 -25.99 -10.59 4.25
C ASN A 250 -26.83 -10.76 5.50
N TYR A 251 -28.13 -10.65 5.40
CA TYR A 251 -29.06 -10.83 6.50
C TYR A 251 -29.12 -12.30 6.91
N SER A 252 -28.92 -12.57 8.22
CA SER A 252 -28.91 -13.91 8.78
C SER A 252 -30.30 -14.28 9.33
N PHE A 253 -30.97 -13.35 10.01
CA PHE A 253 -32.27 -13.59 10.60
C PHE A 253 -33.07 -12.29 10.80
N PHE A 254 -34.40 -12.46 10.94
CA PHE A 254 -35.37 -11.44 11.34
C PHE A 254 -36.22 -12.01 12.46
N LEU A 255 -36.13 -11.43 13.65
CA LEU A 255 -36.90 -11.85 14.82
C LEU A 255 -37.91 -10.76 15.19
N PRO A 256 -39.23 -10.98 15.05
CA PRO A 256 -40.23 -10.03 15.51
C PRO A 256 -40.22 -9.93 17.04
N LEU A 257 -40.32 -8.72 17.55
CA LEU A 257 -40.35 -8.41 18.99
C LEU A 257 -41.71 -7.83 19.32
N THR A 258 -42.25 -8.27 20.47
CA THR A 258 -43.53 -7.77 21.00
C THR A 258 -43.27 -6.98 22.30
N THR A 259 -44.22 -6.19 22.72
CA THR A 259 -44.17 -5.44 23.99
C THR A 259 -43.88 -6.32 25.20
N ASP A 260 -44.28 -7.59 25.16
CA ASP A 260 -44.09 -8.57 26.22
C ASP A 260 -42.75 -9.31 26.10
N ASN A 261 -42.06 -9.19 24.98
CA ASN A 261 -40.81 -9.91 24.71
C ASN A 261 -39.68 -8.92 24.36
N THR A 262 -39.33 -8.07 25.31
CA THR A 262 -38.29 -7.04 25.20
C THR A 262 -36.88 -7.56 25.44
N SER A 263 -36.74 -8.83 25.82
CA SER A 263 -35.44 -9.48 26.08
C SER A 263 -35.46 -10.92 25.62
N GLY A 264 -34.32 -11.44 25.27
CA GLY A 264 -34.17 -12.81 24.83
C GLY A 264 -32.72 -13.28 24.76
N ARG A 265 -32.56 -14.50 24.28
CA ARG A 265 -31.25 -15.11 24.06
C ARG A 265 -31.28 -16.06 22.88
N PHE A 266 -30.15 -16.17 22.18
CA PHE A 266 -29.92 -17.18 21.13
C PHE A 266 -28.46 -17.62 21.14
N SER A 267 -28.14 -18.71 20.43
CA SER A 267 -26.77 -19.19 20.28
C SER A 267 -26.05 -18.41 19.20
N ASP A 268 -24.75 -18.16 19.39
CA ASP A 268 -23.90 -17.58 18.34
C ASP A 268 -23.62 -18.56 17.21
N SER A 269 -24.00 -19.85 17.34
CA SER A 269 -23.97 -20.82 16.25
C SER A 269 -24.83 -20.40 15.05
N GLU A 270 -25.85 -19.57 15.29
CA GLU A 270 -26.68 -18.97 14.24
C GLU A 270 -25.98 -17.88 13.45
N LEU A 271 -24.84 -17.38 13.95
CA LEU A 271 -24.05 -16.34 13.30
C LEU A 271 -22.89 -16.91 12.48
N LYS A 272 -22.47 -16.15 11.48
CA LYS A 272 -21.24 -16.41 10.77
C LYS A 272 -20.04 -15.90 11.56
N GLU A 273 -18.85 -16.45 11.27
CA GLU A 273 -17.59 -16.01 11.88
C GLU A 273 -17.29 -14.53 11.59
N GLY A 274 -16.63 -13.87 12.53
CA GLY A 274 -16.32 -12.46 12.48
C GLY A 274 -17.44 -11.59 13.07
N ILE A 275 -17.56 -10.37 12.58
CA ILE A 275 -18.50 -9.37 13.11
C ILE A 275 -19.87 -9.55 12.47
N THR A 276 -20.89 -9.65 13.34
CA THR A 276 -22.30 -9.52 12.97
C THR A 276 -22.86 -8.25 13.58
N GLU A 277 -23.56 -7.45 12.79
CA GLU A 277 -24.32 -6.30 13.28
C GLU A 277 -25.74 -6.73 13.60
N LEU A 278 -26.16 -6.46 14.83
CA LEU A 278 -27.52 -6.61 15.30
C LEU A 278 -28.22 -5.26 15.21
N LEU A 279 -29.31 -5.21 14.48
CA LEU A 279 -30.11 -4.00 14.24
C LEU A 279 -31.44 -4.13 14.98
N LEU A 280 -31.82 -3.10 15.71
CA LEU A 280 -33.18 -2.90 16.16
C LEU A 280 -33.92 -2.04 15.14
N VAL A 281 -34.99 -2.55 14.58
CA VAL A 281 -35.68 -1.94 13.44
C VAL A 281 -37.17 -1.80 13.75
N ASP A 282 -37.77 -0.69 13.35
CA ASP A 282 -39.22 -0.49 13.45
C ASP A 282 -40.00 -1.14 12.29
N GLY A 283 -41.34 -1.08 12.37
CA GLY A 283 -42.23 -1.63 11.35
C GLY A 283 -42.11 -0.99 9.95
N THR A 284 -41.44 0.16 9.84
CA THR A 284 -41.16 0.84 8.55
C THR A 284 -39.81 0.45 7.96
N GLY A 285 -39.03 -0.35 8.68
CA GLY A 285 -37.67 -0.73 8.30
C GLY A 285 -36.60 0.27 8.74
N THR A 286 -36.98 1.29 9.55
CA THR A 286 -36.00 2.28 10.05
C THR A 286 -35.16 1.69 11.18
N VAL A 287 -33.84 1.86 11.10
CA VAL A 287 -32.93 1.37 12.13
C VAL A 287 -32.89 2.33 13.31
N LEU A 288 -33.29 1.85 14.47
CA LEU A 288 -33.36 2.60 15.72
C LEU A 288 -32.10 2.48 16.54
N SER A 289 -31.47 1.32 16.53
CA SER A 289 -30.25 1.05 17.31
C SER A 289 -29.42 -0.05 16.67
N ARG A 290 -28.11 -0.03 16.93
CA ARG A 290 -27.12 -0.96 16.36
C ARG A 290 -26.21 -1.49 17.43
N ARG A 291 -25.81 -2.75 17.28
CA ARG A 291 -24.85 -3.38 18.17
C ARG A 291 -24.03 -4.43 17.44
N LEU A 292 -22.72 -4.35 17.54
CA LEU A 292 -21.82 -5.36 16.98
C LEU A 292 -21.62 -6.49 17.96
N VAL A 293 -21.54 -7.71 17.45
CA VAL A 293 -21.13 -8.92 18.15
C VAL A 293 -20.08 -9.63 17.32
N PHE A 294 -19.14 -10.29 18.00
CA PHE A 294 -18.06 -11.02 17.33
C PHE A 294 -18.17 -12.51 17.64
N LYS A 295 -18.16 -13.32 16.60
CA LYS A 295 -18.04 -14.76 16.72
C LYS A 295 -16.61 -15.17 16.34
N SER A 296 -15.91 -15.81 17.27
CA SER A 296 -14.59 -16.36 17.01
C SER A 296 -14.63 -17.38 15.86
N PRO A 297 -13.60 -17.45 15.04
CA PRO A 297 -13.55 -18.43 13.98
C PRO A 297 -13.39 -19.85 14.53
N ASP A 298 -14.16 -20.77 14.00
CA ASP A 298 -13.90 -22.19 14.21
C ASP A 298 -12.65 -22.59 13.40
N ILE A 299 -11.86 -23.54 13.91
CA ILE A 299 -10.76 -24.13 13.15
C ILE A 299 -11.36 -24.97 12.01
N GLN A 300 -11.32 -24.42 10.80
CA GLN A 300 -11.93 -25.06 9.63
C GLN A 300 -10.92 -25.88 8.80
N VAL A 301 -9.63 -25.74 9.11
CA VAL A 301 -8.54 -26.27 8.29
C VAL A 301 -7.54 -27.05 9.13
N ASN A 302 -7.21 -28.26 8.70
CA ASN A 302 -6.19 -29.08 9.29
C ASN A 302 -4.94 -29.09 8.40
N PHE A 303 -3.77 -29.01 9.05
CA PHE A 303 -2.47 -29.04 8.38
C PHE A 303 -1.72 -30.32 8.75
N ALA A 304 -1.31 -31.08 7.75
CA ALA A 304 -0.32 -32.12 7.88
C ALA A 304 0.98 -31.63 7.24
N ILE A 305 1.91 -31.18 8.07
CA ILE A 305 3.26 -30.77 7.67
C ILE A 305 4.27 -31.47 8.55
N LYS A 306 5.26 -32.11 7.92
CA LYS A 306 6.37 -32.70 8.68
C LYS A 306 7.18 -31.58 9.33
N PRO A 307 7.63 -31.75 10.60
CA PRO A 307 8.57 -30.83 11.20
C PRO A 307 9.79 -30.65 10.31
N PHE A 308 10.29 -29.44 10.23
CA PHE A 308 11.58 -29.22 9.58
C PHE A 308 12.64 -30.00 10.36
N PRO A 309 13.53 -30.75 9.69
CA PRO A 309 14.67 -31.32 10.35
C PRO A 309 15.49 -30.17 10.94
N THR A 310 16.21 -30.41 12.04
CA THR A 310 17.14 -29.43 12.59
C THR A 310 18.08 -28.98 11.49
N LEU A 311 18.04 -27.69 11.14
CA LEU A 311 18.75 -27.14 9.98
C LEU A 311 20.23 -26.88 10.34
N THR A 312 20.95 -27.97 10.64
CA THR A 312 22.36 -27.95 11.02
C THR A 312 23.31 -28.12 9.84
N GLN A 313 22.81 -28.54 8.68
CA GLN A 313 23.64 -28.75 7.50
C GLN A 313 23.48 -27.55 6.56
N GLN A 314 24.60 -26.97 6.20
CA GLN A 314 24.68 -25.84 5.27
C GLN A 314 24.36 -26.28 3.83
N ARG A 315 23.72 -25.39 3.06
CA ARG A 315 23.49 -25.55 1.62
C ARG A 315 22.83 -26.86 1.20
N LYS A 316 22.01 -27.42 2.10
CA LYS A 316 21.27 -28.66 1.87
C LYS A 316 19.88 -28.40 1.35
N LEU A 317 19.46 -29.18 0.37
CA LEU A 317 18.07 -29.16 -0.11
C LEU A 317 17.14 -29.74 0.95
N ILE A 318 16.14 -28.98 1.33
CA ILE A 318 15.03 -29.37 2.19
C ILE A 318 13.76 -29.42 1.34
N GLU A 319 13.06 -30.55 1.45
CA GLU A 319 11.74 -30.74 0.83
C GLU A 319 10.75 -31.18 1.91
N THR A 320 9.77 -30.35 2.16
CA THR A 320 8.77 -30.61 3.19
C THR A 320 7.38 -30.69 2.53
N PRO A 321 6.75 -31.86 2.53
CA PRO A 321 5.39 -32.00 2.04
C PRO A 321 4.41 -31.34 3.00
N LEU A 322 3.46 -30.63 2.43
CA LEU A 322 2.33 -30.00 3.08
C LEU A 322 1.05 -30.67 2.55
N CYS A 323 0.11 -30.97 3.43
CA CYS A 323 -1.23 -31.37 3.05
C CYS A 323 -2.25 -30.58 3.86
N ILE A 324 -3.26 -30.03 3.19
CA ILE A 324 -4.31 -29.23 3.80
C ILE A 324 -5.65 -29.86 3.56
N THR A 325 -6.41 -30.06 4.65
CA THR A 325 -7.75 -30.63 4.58
C THR A 325 -8.71 -29.75 5.42
N ASP A 326 -9.99 -29.83 5.12
CA ASP A 326 -11.02 -29.28 5.98
C ASP A 326 -11.22 -30.14 7.25
N LYS A 327 -12.10 -29.72 8.12
CA LYS A 327 -12.42 -30.45 9.36
C LYS A 327 -13.03 -31.83 9.13
N THR A 328 -13.56 -32.13 7.94
CA THR A 328 -14.09 -33.44 7.55
C THR A 328 -13.03 -34.36 6.96
N GLY A 329 -11.81 -33.86 6.75
CA GLY A 329 -10.72 -34.55 6.10
C GLY A 329 -10.70 -34.42 4.56
N SER A 330 -11.60 -33.64 3.99
CA SER A 330 -11.63 -33.39 2.54
C SER A 330 -10.48 -32.45 2.13
N PRO A 331 -9.78 -32.74 1.01
CA PRO A 331 -8.65 -31.93 0.58
C PRO A 331 -9.08 -30.49 0.18
N ILE A 332 -8.22 -29.52 0.45
CA ILE A 332 -8.44 -28.13 0.06
C ILE A 332 -7.46 -27.73 -1.03
N GLN A 333 -7.99 -27.47 -2.23
CA GLN A 333 -7.22 -26.87 -3.31
C GLN A 333 -7.26 -25.33 -3.16
N THR A 334 -6.08 -24.72 -3.06
CA THR A 334 -5.96 -23.27 -2.80
C THR A 334 -4.58 -22.73 -3.16
N SER A 335 -4.51 -21.42 -3.23
CA SER A 335 -3.26 -20.65 -3.31
C SER A 335 -2.88 -20.12 -1.92
N LEU A 336 -1.62 -20.28 -1.57
CA LEU A 336 -1.06 -19.97 -0.27
C LEU A 336 0.14 -19.03 -0.39
N SER A 337 0.21 -18.08 0.50
CA SER A 337 1.47 -17.38 0.81
C SER A 337 2.22 -18.16 1.88
N VAL A 338 3.48 -18.45 1.63
CA VAL A 338 4.34 -19.21 2.54
C VAL A 338 5.61 -18.44 2.78
N SER A 339 5.94 -18.17 4.03
CA SER A 339 7.21 -17.59 4.44
C SER A 339 7.91 -18.43 5.50
N LEU A 340 9.23 -18.55 5.40
CA LEU A 340 10.09 -19.22 6.37
C LEU A 340 11.20 -18.26 6.74
N THR A 341 11.23 -17.86 8.01
CA THR A 341 12.23 -16.94 8.57
C THR A 341 13.01 -17.61 9.72
N ASP A 342 14.10 -17.01 10.12
CA ASP A 342 14.87 -17.44 11.29
C ASP A 342 14.37 -16.69 12.54
N ARG A 343 13.84 -17.40 13.55
CA ARG A 343 13.39 -16.81 14.82
C ARG A 343 14.49 -16.13 15.62
N ASN A 344 15.71 -16.57 15.46
CA ASN A 344 16.85 -15.95 16.15
C ASN A 344 17.06 -14.51 15.68
N ILE A 345 16.57 -14.21 14.46
CA ILE A 345 16.80 -12.96 13.78
C ILE A 345 15.47 -12.19 13.62
N VAL A 346 14.43 -12.83 13.17
CA VAL A 346 13.08 -12.25 13.00
C VAL A 346 12.21 -12.70 14.16
N ILE A 347 12.15 -11.87 15.20
CA ILE A 347 11.32 -12.18 16.38
C ILE A 347 9.86 -12.14 15.95
N PRO A 348 9.11 -13.25 16.07
CA PRO A 348 7.68 -13.25 15.71
C PRO A 348 6.88 -12.30 16.58
N ASP A 349 6.04 -11.48 15.98
CA ASP A 349 5.06 -10.68 16.69
C ASP A 349 3.69 -11.36 16.60
N SER A 350 3.35 -12.16 17.60
CA SER A 350 2.08 -12.89 17.66
C SER A 350 0.86 -11.98 17.86
N LEU A 351 1.08 -10.70 18.17
CA LEU A 351 0.02 -9.71 18.34
C LEU A 351 -0.19 -8.85 17.09
N ALA A 352 0.68 -8.99 16.09
CA ALA A 352 0.57 -8.29 14.83
C ALA A 352 -0.72 -8.65 14.09
N ASN A 353 -1.08 -7.78 13.15
CA ASN A 353 -2.21 -8.03 12.25
C ASN A 353 -1.90 -9.22 11.34
N ASP A 354 -2.82 -10.18 11.27
CA ASP A 354 -2.76 -11.35 10.40
C ASP A 354 -4.00 -11.42 9.49
N ILE A 355 -4.04 -12.41 8.61
CA ILE A 355 -5.15 -12.58 7.68
C ILE A 355 -6.50 -12.77 8.39
N ARG A 356 -6.52 -13.42 9.57
CA ARG A 356 -7.74 -13.63 10.38
C ARG A 356 -8.22 -12.32 10.97
N SER A 357 -7.32 -11.61 11.66
CA SER A 357 -7.64 -10.33 12.29
C SER A 357 -8.07 -9.29 11.26
N THR A 358 -7.48 -9.31 10.06
CA THR A 358 -7.90 -8.44 8.96
C THR A 358 -9.32 -8.75 8.51
N PHE A 359 -9.59 -9.98 8.06
CA PHE A 359 -10.87 -10.29 7.43
C PHE A 359 -12.03 -10.48 8.41
N LEU A 360 -11.77 -10.86 9.66
CA LEU A 360 -12.82 -11.14 10.62
C LEU A 360 -13.09 -9.99 11.60
N LEU A 361 -12.15 -9.04 11.75
CA LEU A 361 -12.24 -8.00 12.75
C LEU A 361 -11.97 -6.60 12.18
N THR A 362 -10.73 -6.30 11.79
CA THR A 362 -10.31 -4.92 11.53
C THR A 362 -10.93 -4.34 10.25
N SER A 363 -11.27 -5.15 9.25
CA SER A 363 -11.95 -4.70 8.02
C SER A 363 -13.37 -4.16 8.24
N GLU A 364 -14.00 -4.53 9.36
CA GLU A 364 -15.38 -4.14 9.70
C GLU A 364 -15.44 -3.05 10.78
N LEU A 365 -14.29 -2.64 11.33
CA LEU A 365 -14.21 -1.64 12.39
C LEU A 365 -13.53 -0.37 11.86
N LYS A 366 -13.87 0.76 12.46
CA LYS A 366 -13.30 2.05 12.10
C LYS A 366 -12.22 2.48 13.08
N GLY A 367 -11.13 3.01 12.53
CA GLY A 367 -10.01 3.55 13.31
C GLY A 367 -8.87 2.55 13.47
N TYR A 368 -7.79 3.02 14.07
CA TYR A 368 -6.62 2.19 14.34
C TYR A 368 -6.86 1.26 15.52
N ILE A 369 -6.55 -0.01 15.35
CA ILE A 369 -6.66 -1.05 16.38
C ILE A 369 -5.23 -1.50 16.71
N GLU A 370 -4.85 -1.35 17.96
CA GLU A 370 -3.58 -1.81 18.47
C GLU A 370 -3.61 -3.34 18.62
N ASN A 371 -2.48 -3.99 18.31
CA ASN A 371 -2.29 -5.42 18.54
C ASN A 371 -3.46 -6.32 18.10
N PRO A 372 -3.94 -6.25 16.84
CA PRO A 372 -5.17 -6.93 16.44
C PRO A 372 -5.08 -8.46 16.54
N GLY A 373 -3.89 -9.06 16.50
CA GLY A 373 -3.66 -10.48 16.75
C GLY A 373 -4.03 -10.92 18.17
N TYR A 374 -4.00 -9.99 19.13
CA TYR A 374 -4.37 -10.26 20.53
C TYR A 374 -5.77 -10.88 20.65
N TYR A 375 -6.73 -10.39 19.89
CA TYR A 375 -8.13 -10.83 19.93
C TYR A 375 -8.35 -12.24 19.37
N PHE A 376 -7.30 -12.85 18.77
CA PHE A 376 -7.28 -14.21 18.23
C PHE A 376 -6.35 -15.16 18.99
N THR A 377 -5.80 -14.71 20.11
CA THR A 377 -5.06 -15.57 21.05
C THR A 377 -6.04 -16.48 21.83
N THR A 378 -5.58 -17.09 22.89
CA THR A 378 -6.38 -18.03 23.68
C THR A 378 -7.71 -17.42 24.12
N GLU A 379 -8.81 -18.12 23.88
CA GLU A 379 -10.13 -17.74 24.39
C GLU A 379 -10.10 -17.72 25.91
N SER A 380 -10.23 -16.54 26.49
CA SER A 380 -10.35 -16.31 27.91
C SER A 380 -11.52 -15.36 28.20
N LEU A 381 -11.95 -15.30 29.46
CA LEU A 381 -12.99 -14.34 29.86
C LEU A 381 -12.50 -12.89 29.67
N SER A 382 -11.22 -12.64 29.87
CA SER A 382 -10.62 -11.32 29.66
C SER A 382 -10.55 -10.96 28.18
N THR A 383 -10.12 -11.87 27.33
CA THR A 383 -10.08 -11.63 25.87
C THR A 383 -11.49 -11.35 25.32
N GLY A 384 -12.49 -12.14 25.74
CA GLY A 384 -13.89 -11.88 25.36
C GLY A 384 -14.41 -10.53 25.83
N HIS A 385 -14.02 -10.08 27.03
CA HIS A 385 -14.36 -8.76 27.54
C HIS A 385 -13.66 -7.64 26.75
N HIS A 386 -12.39 -7.81 26.39
CA HIS A 386 -11.65 -6.85 25.59
C HIS A 386 -12.17 -6.73 24.14
N VAL A 387 -12.64 -7.84 23.56
CA VAL A 387 -13.39 -7.80 22.30
C VAL A 387 -14.66 -6.97 22.44
N GLU A 388 -15.41 -7.14 23.54
CA GLU A 388 -16.61 -6.36 23.81
C GLU A 388 -16.31 -4.85 23.92
N LEU A 389 -15.23 -4.47 24.61
CA LEU A 389 -14.77 -3.07 24.69
C LEU A 389 -14.43 -2.53 23.32
N LEU A 390 -13.72 -3.32 22.50
CA LEU A 390 -13.36 -2.95 21.14
C LEU A 390 -14.60 -2.68 20.28
N LEU A 391 -15.59 -3.59 20.31
CA LEU A 391 -16.82 -3.45 19.53
C LEU A 391 -17.69 -2.27 19.96
N LEU A 392 -17.64 -1.89 21.25
CA LEU A 392 -18.34 -0.72 21.76
C LEU A 392 -17.68 0.59 21.36
N THR A 393 -16.35 0.62 21.27
CA THR A 393 -15.58 1.85 21.02
C THR A 393 -15.25 2.08 19.55
N HIS A 394 -15.12 1.02 18.75
CA HIS A 394 -14.83 1.06 17.30
C HIS A 394 -16.04 0.64 16.47
N GLY A 395 -17.24 0.62 17.07
CA GLY A 395 -18.46 0.22 16.40
C GLY A 395 -18.78 1.09 15.21
N TRP A 396 -18.49 0.58 14.01
CA TRP A 396 -18.85 1.18 12.73
C TRP A 396 -19.41 0.09 11.84
N SER A 397 -20.45 0.42 11.11
CA SER A 397 -20.96 -0.48 10.10
C SER A 397 -20.64 0.07 8.72
N ARG A 398 -19.89 -0.69 7.97
CA ARG A 398 -19.63 -0.45 6.57
C ARG A 398 -20.91 -0.50 5.73
N PHE A 399 -21.80 -1.40 6.10
CA PHE A 399 -23.11 -1.57 5.48
C PHE A 399 -24.17 -0.77 6.25
N SER A 400 -23.88 0.53 6.46
CA SER A 400 -24.80 1.39 7.22
C SER A 400 -26.10 1.61 6.45
N HIS A 401 -27.13 0.92 6.84
CA HIS A 401 -28.49 1.13 6.36
C HIS A 401 -29.24 2.04 7.34
N ALA A 402 -29.70 3.19 6.89
CA ALA A 402 -30.65 3.98 7.67
C ALA A 402 -32.05 3.30 7.69
N ASN A 403 -32.36 2.57 6.63
CA ASN A 403 -33.58 1.80 6.46
C ASN A 403 -33.28 0.50 5.72
N ILE A 404 -33.60 -0.65 6.33
CA ILE A 404 -33.33 -1.97 5.73
C ILE A 404 -34.25 -2.31 4.55
N ALA A 405 -35.42 -1.68 4.47
CA ALA A 405 -36.34 -1.84 3.33
C ALA A 405 -35.85 -1.10 2.07
N ARG A 406 -34.85 -0.23 2.22
CA ARG A 406 -34.22 0.51 1.12
C ARG A 406 -32.71 0.40 1.24
N PRO A 407 -32.16 -0.78 0.97
CA PRO A 407 -30.72 -0.95 1.03
C PRO A 407 -30.05 -0.02 0.00
N PRO A 408 -28.89 0.56 0.31
CA PRO A 408 -28.16 1.35 -0.65
C PRO A 408 -27.83 0.49 -1.86
N THR A 409 -28.06 1.03 -3.04
CA THR A 409 -27.64 0.37 -4.29
C THR A 409 -26.11 0.39 -4.29
N ILE A 410 -25.50 -0.78 -4.39
CA ILE A 410 -24.05 -0.85 -4.58
C ILE A 410 -23.76 -0.25 -5.94
N GLN A 411 -23.14 0.91 -5.95
CA GLN A 411 -22.67 1.52 -7.18
C GLN A 411 -21.39 0.80 -7.59
N VAL A 412 -21.43 0.17 -8.76
CA VAL A 412 -20.26 -0.48 -9.34
C VAL A 412 -19.44 0.59 -10.06
N ASP A 413 -18.51 1.20 -9.34
CA ASP A 413 -17.64 2.25 -9.89
C ASP A 413 -16.55 1.68 -10.80
N HIS A 414 -16.14 0.44 -10.52
CA HIS A 414 -15.09 -0.25 -11.28
C HIS A 414 -15.62 -1.58 -11.81
N LEU A 415 -15.67 -1.71 -13.12
CA LEU A 415 -15.95 -2.99 -13.76
C LEU A 415 -14.78 -3.96 -13.53
N MET A 416 -15.07 -5.26 -13.52
CA MET A 416 -14.03 -6.27 -13.42
C MET A 416 -13.11 -6.15 -14.64
N GLU A 417 -11.83 -5.91 -14.39
CA GLU A 417 -10.80 -5.86 -15.41
C GLU A 417 -10.37 -7.28 -15.74
N VAL A 418 -10.82 -7.79 -16.88
CA VAL A 418 -10.42 -9.11 -17.36
C VAL A 418 -9.07 -9.04 -18.05
N LYS A 419 -8.86 -7.99 -18.83
CA LYS A 419 -7.61 -7.64 -19.52
C LYS A 419 -7.53 -6.13 -19.68
N GLN A 420 -6.34 -5.64 -20.00
CA GLN A 420 -6.13 -4.21 -20.21
C GLN A 420 -6.92 -3.69 -21.41
N VAL A 421 -7.42 -2.48 -21.27
CA VAL A 421 -8.20 -1.77 -22.30
C VAL A 421 -7.61 -0.39 -22.50
N ILE A 422 -7.30 -0.04 -23.74
CA ILE A 422 -6.88 1.30 -24.13
C ILE A 422 -8.01 1.95 -24.91
N THR A 423 -8.53 3.06 -24.42
CA THR A 423 -9.65 3.79 -25.05
C THR A 423 -9.21 5.19 -25.48
N GLY A 424 -10.00 5.77 -26.36
CA GLY A 424 -9.77 7.14 -26.79
C GLY A 424 -10.86 7.65 -27.72
N LYS A 425 -10.62 8.85 -28.22
CA LYS A 425 -11.52 9.56 -29.12
C LYS A 425 -10.78 10.05 -30.36
N ALA A 426 -11.43 9.97 -31.50
CA ALA A 426 -10.94 10.48 -32.75
C ALA A 426 -11.85 11.59 -33.28
N THR A 427 -11.27 12.73 -33.64
CA THR A 427 -11.98 13.90 -34.18
C THR A 427 -11.40 14.28 -35.54
N LYS A 428 -12.23 14.86 -36.39
CA LYS A 428 -11.79 15.36 -37.71
C LYS A 428 -11.03 16.67 -37.56
N LEU A 429 -10.11 16.95 -38.49
CA LEU A 429 -9.28 18.16 -38.50
C LEU A 429 -10.08 19.46 -38.41
N LEU A 430 -11.25 19.52 -39.02
CA LEU A 430 -12.15 20.68 -39.03
C LEU A 430 -13.23 20.60 -37.94
N GLY A 431 -13.03 19.76 -36.93
CA GLY A 431 -14.01 19.48 -35.91
C GLY A 431 -15.01 18.37 -36.30
N GLY A 432 -15.71 17.87 -35.31
CA GLY A 432 -16.68 16.79 -35.46
C GLY A 432 -16.12 15.39 -35.31
N LYS A 433 -17.00 14.42 -35.15
CA LYS A 433 -16.67 13.02 -34.80
C LYS A 433 -16.11 12.28 -36.02
N ALA A 434 -14.96 11.59 -35.85
CA ALA A 434 -14.42 10.70 -36.86
C ALA A 434 -15.07 9.31 -36.72
N LYS A 435 -16.14 9.06 -37.47
CA LYS A 435 -16.96 7.83 -37.39
C LYS A 435 -16.41 6.74 -38.29
N LYS A 436 -16.47 5.48 -37.84
CA LYS A 436 -16.04 4.30 -38.60
C LYS A 436 -14.63 4.46 -39.19
N CYS A 437 -13.73 5.10 -38.42
CA CYS A 437 -12.37 5.36 -38.77
C CYS A 437 -11.49 4.24 -38.22
N PRO A 438 -10.62 3.60 -39.01
CA PRO A 438 -9.68 2.62 -38.50
C PRO A 438 -8.65 3.33 -37.61
N VAL A 439 -8.41 2.75 -36.45
CA VAL A 439 -7.36 3.15 -35.50
C VAL A 439 -6.49 1.93 -35.24
N VAL A 440 -5.19 2.11 -35.36
CA VAL A 440 -4.20 1.04 -35.20
C VAL A 440 -3.38 1.36 -33.94
N LEU A 441 -3.14 0.35 -33.13
CA LEU A 441 -2.25 0.38 -31.96
C LEU A 441 -1.06 -0.52 -32.24
N ILE A 442 0.15 -0.03 -32.00
CA ILE A 442 1.38 -0.79 -32.24
C ILE A 442 2.34 -0.58 -31.06
N ALA A 443 2.93 -1.68 -30.56
CA ALA A 443 4.08 -1.69 -29.67
C ALA A 443 5.08 -2.74 -30.16
N PRO A 444 6.05 -2.36 -31.00
CA PRO A 444 6.90 -3.32 -31.72
C PRO A 444 7.78 -4.18 -30.81
N LYS A 445 8.32 -3.63 -29.73
CA LYS A 445 9.17 -4.38 -28.77
C LYS A 445 8.40 -5.54 -28.17
N GLN A 446 7.14 -5.31 -27.77
CA GLN A 446 6.26 -6.30 -27.17
C GLN A 446 5.53 -7.15 -28.22
N LYS A 447 5.76 -6.89 -29.51
CA LYS A 447 5.08 -7.55 -30.65
C LYS A 447 3.54 -7.41 -30.58
N ILE A 448 3.05 -6.31 -30.02
CA ILE A 448 1.63 -6.03 -29.90
C ILE A 448 1.19 -5.20 -31.10
N SER A 449 0.16 -5.65 -31.79
CA SER A 449 -0.56 -4.89 -32.80
C SER A 449 -2.05 -5.16 -32.70
N SER A 450 -2.87 -4.12 -32.78
CA SER A 450 -4.33 -4.24 -32.73
C SER A 450 -5.00 -3.18 -33.59
N ILE A 451 -6.17 -3.50 -34.13
CA ILE A 451 -6.98 -2.58 -34.94
C ILE A 451 -8.36 -2.45 -34.28
N SER A 452 -8.79 -1.20 -34.15
CA SER A 452 -10.13 -0.86 -33.67
C SER A 452 -10.79 0.12 -34.65
N TYR A 453 -12.12 0.22 -34.62
CA TYR A 453 -12.87 1.19 -35.40
C TYR A 453 -13.64 2.13 -34.49
N THR A 454 -13.63 3.41 -34.83
CA THR A 454 -14.42 4.37 -34.07
C THR A 454 -15.92 4.16 -34.24
N ASN A 455 -16.67 4.31 -33.15
CA ASN A 455 -18.15 4.27 -33.13
C ASN A 455 -18.78 5.57 -33.66
N GLU A 456 -20.08 5.71 -33.51
CA GLU A 456 -20.85 6.89 -33.96
C GLU A 456 -20.47 8.17 -33.18
N GLU A 457 -19.94 8.04 -31.98
CA GLU A 457 -19.41 9.13 -31.12
C GLU A 457 -17.95 9.46 -31.43
N GLY A 458 -17.30 8.71 -32.30
CA GLY A 458 -15.87 8.84 -32.62
C GLY A 458 -14.95 8.21 -31.57
N ARG A 459 -15.47 7.36 -30.66
CA ARG A 459 -14.67 6.65 -29.65
C ARG A 459 -14.20 5.30 -30.19
N PHE A 460 -13.01 4.90 -29.76
CA PHE A 460 -12.41 3.59 -30.04
C PHE A 460 -11.97 2.91 -28.76
N ALA A 461 -11.82 1.60 -28.81
CA ALA A 461 -11.30 0.81 -27.70
C ALA A 461 -10.48 -0.37 -28.25
N PHE A 462 -9.28 -0.52 -27.76
CA PHE A 462 -8.48 -1.72 -27.91
C PHE A 462 -8.67 -2.56 -26.67
N ARG A 463 -9.16 -3.78 -26.85
CA ARG A 463 -9.49 -4.71 -25.77
C ARG A 463 -8.56 -5.92 -25.84
N ASP A 464 -8.52 -6.67 -24.75
CA ASP A 464 -7.79 -7.92 -24.65
C ASP A 464 -6.29 -7.79 -24.90
N ILE A 465 -5.72 -6.64 -24.54
CA ILE A 465 -4.28 -6.40 -24.61
C ILE A 465 -3.65 -6.84 -23.30
N GLU A 466 -2.57 -7.62 -23.38
CA GLU A 466 -1.75 -8.00 -22.24
C GLU A 466 -0.32 -7.50 -22.45
N TYR A 467 0.16 -6.74 -21.49
CA TYR A 467 1.55 -6.32 -21.42
C TYR A 467 1.94 -6.07 -19.97
N CYS A 468 3.19 -6.33 -19.66
CA CYS A 468 3.78 -6.08 -18.36
C CYS A 468 4.65 -4.82 -18.42
N ASP A 469 4.85 -4.21 -17.27
CA ASP A 469 5.66 -3.00 -17.10
C ASP A 469 5.19 -1.79 -17.96
N THR A 470 6.05 -0.80 -18.12
CA THR A 470 5.74 0.41 -18.85
C THR A 470 5.95 0.19 -20.34
N VAL A 471 4.90 0.36 -21.14
CA VAL A 471 4.95 0.21 -22.60
C VAL A 471 4.51 1.49 -23.28
N THR A 472 5.30 1.93 -24.27
CA THR A 472 4.93 3.04 -25.15
C THR A 472 4.28 2.49 -26.42
N PHE A 473 3.04 2.90 -26.64
CA PHE A 473 2.26 2.57 -27.82
C PHE A 473 2.26 3.71 -28.82
N VAL A 474 2.30 3.35 -30.10
CA VAL A 474 2.00 4.23 -31.22
C VAL A 474 0.55 3.98 -31.63
N VAL A 475 -0.29 5.00 -31.54
CA VAL A 475 -1.69 4.95 -31.99
C VAL A 475 -1.85 5.76 -33.26
N GLN A 476 -2.28 5.14 -34.33
CA GLN A 476 -2.43 5.77 -35.63
C GLN A 476 -3.89 5.68 -36.12
N ALA A 477 -4.43 6.79 -36.60
CA ALA A 477 -5.72 6.81 -37.27
C ALA A 477 -5.61 7.47 -38.64
N ARG A 478 -6.33 6.91 -39.61
CA ARG A 478 -6.46 7.50 -40.95
C ARG A 478 -7.92 7.63 -41.31
N SER A 479 -8.26 8.68 -42.06
CA SER A 479 -9.60 8.80 -42.61
C SER A 479 -9.89 7.62 -43.55
N LYS A 480 -11.16 7.37 -43.92
CA LYS A 480 -11.56 6.36 -44.90
C LYS A 480 -10.83 6.49 -46.22
N ALA A 481 -10.37 7.69 -46.59
CA ALA A 481 -9.57 7.97 -47.79
C ALA A 481 -8.04 7.82 -47.57
N GLY A 482 -7.60 7.22 -46.44
CA GLY A 482 -6.21 7.00 -46.10
C GLY A 482 -5.41 8.25 -45.69
N ARG A 483 -6.08 9.41 -45.50
CA ARG A 483 -5.41 10.68 -45.16
C ARG A 483 -5.29 10.85 -43.64
N ALA A 484 -4.17 11.40 -43.18
CA ALA A 484 -3.91 11.79 -41.80
C ALA A 484 -4.65 13.09 -41.43
N THR A 485 -5.98 13.06 -41.39
CA THR A 485 -6.86 14.21 -41.11
C THR A 485 -7.71 14.00 -39.86
N VAL A 486 -7.22 13.16 -38.97
CA VAL A 486 -7.93 12.77 -37.72
C VAL A 486 -7.04 13.09 -36.54
N PHE A 487 -7.55 13.77 -35.53
CA PHE A 487 -6.87 13.93 -34.25
C PHE A 487 -7.27 12.82 -33.28
N LEU A 488 -6.30 12.30 -32.55
CA LEU A 488 -6.45 11.27 -31.56
C LEU A 488 -6.25 11.84 -30.15
N GLU A 489 -7.16 11.52 -29.27
CA GLU A 489 -7.07 11.78 -27.83
C GLU A 489 -7.19 10.42 -27.15
N ILE A 490 -6.15 10.01 -26.42
CA ILE A 490 -6.15 8.78 -25.65
C ILE A 490 -6.65 9.11 -24.26
N ASP A 491 -7.59 8.31 -23.76
CA ASP A 491 -8.06 8.47 -22.40
C ASP A 491 -6.93 8.12 -21.44
N SER A 492 -6.67 9.00 -20.46
CA SER A 492 -5.71 8.68 -19.40
C SER A 492 -6.25 7.49 -18.61
N THR A 493 -5.46 6.44 -18.49
CA THR A 493 -5.76 5.39 -17.52
C THR A 493 -5.70 6.04 -16.14
N ALA A 494 -6.83 6.03 -15.44
CA ALA A 494 -6.84 6.43 -14.04
C ALA A 494 -5.93 5.44 -13.30
N HIS A 495 -4.73 5.88 -12.93
CA HIS A 495 -3.87 5.10 -12.07
C HIS A 495 -4.53 5.08 -10.71
N PHE A 496 -5.04 3.91 -10.33
CA PHE A 496 -5.46 3.67 -8.96
C PHE A 496 -4.22 3.82 -8.08
N GLN A 497 -4.14 4.93 -7.37
CA GLN A 497 -3.21 5.04 -6.25
C GLN A 497 -3.95 4.48 -5.04
N PRO A 498 -3.59 3.30 -4.54
CA PRO A 498 -4.19 2.83 -3.31
C PRO A 498 -3.88 3.87 -2.24
N ASN A 499 -4.91 4.50 -1.69
CA ASN A 499 -4.80 5.15 -0.41
C ASN A 499 -4.44 4.05 0.57
N ASN A 500 -3.15 3.88 0.85
CA ASN A 500 -2.72 2.90 1.82
C ASN A 500 -2.82 3.57 3.21
N PRO A 501 -3.94 3.38 3.94
CA PRO A 501 -4.10 3.94 5.28
C PRO A 501 -3.10 3.33 6.28
N PHE A 502 -2.44 2.24 5.89
CA PHE A 502 -1.43 1.52 6.68
C PHE A 502 0.02 1.96 6.42
N LEU A 503 0.23 3.03 5.64
CA LEU A 503 1.50 3.77 5.66
C LEU A 503 1.59 4.70 6.88
N GLY A 504 0.69 4.57 7.83
CA GLY A 504 0.88 5.07 9.18
C GLY A 504 2.21 4.54 9.70
N ALA A 505 3.02 5.42 10.27
CA ALA A 505 4.31 5.16 10.83
C ALA A 505 4.31 3.80 11.54
N SER A 506 4.92 2.79 10.93
CA SER A 506 5.38 1.67 11.72
C SER A 506 6.38 2.28 12.69
N GLU A 507 6.04 2.33 13.96
CA GLU A 507 7.06 2.51 14.98
C GLU A 507 8.18 1.55 14.61
N GLU A 508 9.36 2.10 14.31
CA GLU A 508 10.58 1.32 14.40
C GLU A 508 10.71 0.99 15.88
N SER A 509 10.08 -0.09 16.29
CA SER A 509 10.09 -0.48 17.68
C SER A 509 11.54 -0.71 18.10
N SER A 510 11.85 -0.42 19.36
CA SER A 510 13.14 -0.72 19.99
C SER A 510 13.61 -2.17 19.75
N LYS A 511 12.69 -3.10 19.51
CA LYS A 511 12.93 -4.49 19.13
C LYS A 511 13.71 -4.65 17.80
N TYR A 512 13.57 -3.72 16.86
CA TYR A 512 14.32 -3.78 15.59
C TYR A 512 15.76 -3.29 15.73
N LEU A 513 16.05 -2.44 16.70
CA LEU A 513 17.43 -2.04 17.03
C LEU A 513 18.21 -3.22 17.65
N GLU A 514 17.55 -3.99 18.50
CA GLU A 514 18.12 -5.21 19.11
C GLU A 514 18.36 -6.30 18.05
N TYR A 515 17.45 -6.43 17.08
CA TYR A 515 17.56 -7.28 15.93
C TYR A 515 18.78 -6.96 15.04
N ASP A 516 18.96 -5.68 14.66
CA ASP A 516 20.09 -5.24 13.84
C ASP A 516 21.45 -5.52 14.57
N GLN A 517 21.47 -5.46 15.91
CA GLN A 517 22.65 -5.81 16.71
C GLN A 517 22.95 -7.30 16.73
N ILE A 518 21.93 -8.14 16.86
CA ILE A 518 22.08 -9.61 16.87
C ILE A 518 22.66 -10.09 15.55
N ILE A 519 22.12 -9.60 14.43
CA ILE A 519 22.59 -9.94 13.09
C ILE A 519 24.02 -9.47 12.86
N HIS A 520 24.33 -8.24 13.25
CA HIS A 520 25.66 -7.67 13.08
C HIS A 520 26.71 -8.47 13.86
N ASN A 521 26.40 -8.84 15.09
CA ASN A 521 27.28 -9.65 15.93
C ASN A 521 27.47 -11.07 15.37
N ALA A 522 26.42 -11.69 14.84
CA ALA A 522 26.51 -13.00 14.19
C ALA A 522 27.40 -12.93 12.93
N TYR A 523 27.23 -11.89 12.13
CA TYR A 523 28.04 -11.67 10.93
C TYR A 523 29.52 -11.46 11.26
N LEU A 524 29.84 -10.63 12.26
CA LEU A 524 31.22 -10.40 12.70
C LEU A 524 31.87 -11.64 13.31
N SER A 525 31.08 -12.46 14.06
CA SER A 525 31.60 -13.67 14.71
C SER A 525 31.95 -14.77 13.71
N GLU A 526 31.34 -14.76 12.52
CA GLU A 526 31.58 -15.77 11.49
C GLU A 526 32.57 -15.34 10.40
N GLY A 527 33.27 -14.20 10.58
CA GLY A 527 34.31 -13.74 9.64
C GLY A 527 33.77 -13.27 8.29
N GLY A 528 32.56 -12.74 8.27
CA GLY A 528 31.90 -12.24 7.06
C GLY A 528 32.71 -11.19 6.33
N MET A 529 32.86 -11.34 5.00
CA MET A 529 33.52 -10.34 4.17
C MET A 529 32.67 -9.06 4.12
N GLN A 530 33.33 -7.90 4.29
CA GLN A 530 32.71 -6.62 3.93
C GLN A 530 32.29 -6.70 2.47
N ALA A 531 31.00 -6.83 2.20
CA ALA A 531 30.49 -6.55 0.89
C ALA A 531 30.74 -5.06 0.63
N ILE A 532 31.58 -4.77 -0.33
CA ILE A 532 31.64 -3.44 -0.91
C ILE A 532 30.26 -3.26 -1.54
N HIS A 533 29.41 -2.45 -0.90
CA HIS A 533 28.26 -1.91 -1.59
C HIS A 533 28.81 -1.16 -2.79
N LEU A 534 28.64 -1.76 -3.96
CA LEU A 534 28.42 -0.94 -5.13
C LEU A 534 27.14 -0.21 -4.80
N GLN A 535 27.26 1.06 -4.37
CA GLN A 535 26.13 1.97 -4.34
C GLN A 535 25.30 1.68 -5.56
N GLU A 536 23.99 1.61 -5.40
CA GLU A 536 23.10 1.96 -6.49
C GLU A 536 23.74 3.20 -7.09
N VAL A 537 24.46 2.98 -8.18
CA VAL A 537 24.97 4.05 -8.99
C VAL A 537 23.68 4.59 -9.60
N THR A 538 23.01 5.46 -8.85
CA THR A 538 22.37 6.56 -9.48
C THR A 538 23.52 7.21 -10.23
N VAL A 539 23.71 6.78 -11.46
CA VAL A 539 24.51 7.49 -12.44
C VAL A 539 23.75 8.79 -12.59
N VAL A 540 23.98 9.72 -11.67
CA VAL A 540 23.97 11.12 -12.01
C VAL A 540 25.15 11.20 -12.95
N ALA A 541 24.88 10.83 -14.20
CA ALA A 541 25.76 11.17 -15.28
C ALA A 541 25.95 12.67 -15.14
N SER A 542 27.09 13.08 -14.59
CA SER A 542 27.59 14.40 -14.90
C SER A 542 27.45 14.45 -16.40
N LYS A 543 26.61 15.37 -16.92
CA LYS A 543 26.41 15.61 -18.34
C LYS A 543 27.78 15.81 -18.97
N ARG A 544 28.48 14.72 -19.21
CA ARG A 544 29.38 14.66 -20.35
C ARG A 544 28.44 14.62 -21.56
N ASP A 545 28.73 15.39 -22.60
CA ASP A 545 28.12 15.25 -23.93
C ASP A 545 28.36 13.82 -24.43
N GLY A 546 27.73 12.86 -23.82
CA GLY A 546 27.83 11.43 -24.04
C GLY A 546 26.46 10.82 -24.18
N SER A 547 26.32 9.82 -25.02
CA SER A 547 25.08 9.12 -25.35
C SER A 547 24.32 8.64 -24.07
N ILE A 548 23.00 8.81 -24.07
CA ILE A 548 22.09 8.22 -23.12
C ILE A 548 21.54 6.96 -23.78
N GLY A 549 21.91 5.77 -23.32
CA GLY A 549 21.41 4.48 -23.83
C GLY A 549 22.54 3.48 -24.14
N ASP A 550 22.15 2.26 -24.51
CA ASP A 550 23.02 1.09 -24.76
C ASP A 550 24.03 1.27 -25.91
N TYR A 551 23.92 2.37 -26.65
CA TYR A 551 24.75 2.68 -27.83
C TYR A 551 25.83 3.72 -27.56
N ALA A 552 26.05 4.04 -26.27
CA ALA A 552 27.09 4.98 -25.84
C ALA A 552 28.49 4.56 -26.31
N GLY A 553 29.13 5.40 -27.12
CA GLY A 553 30.47 5.14 -27.68
C GLY A 553 30.51 4.41 -29.03
N VAL A 554 29.35 4.04 -29.59
CA VAL A 554 29.22 3.35 -30.88
C VAL A 554 28.61 4.25 -31.97
N SER A 555 27.92 5.34 -31.57
CA SER A 555 27.32 6.27 -32.52
C SER A 555 28.40 7.03 -33.32
N ASP A 556 28.28 7.00 -34.64
CA ASP A 556 29.20 7.69 -35.56
C ASP A 556 28.98 9.22 -35.59
N SER A 557 27.79 9.67 -35.20
CA SER A 557 27.45 11.09 -35.08
C SER A 557 26.29 11.26 -34.10
N ARG A 558 26.48 12.13 -33.11
CA ARG A 558 25.44 12.51 -32.14
C ARG A 558 25.23 14.00 -32.13
N VAL A 559 23.98 14.43 -32.07
CA VAL A 559 23.56 15.81 -31.92
C VAL A 559 22.57 15.95 -30.76
N SER A 560 22.98 16.66 -29.72
CA SER A 560 22.17 16.90 -28.51
C SER A 560 22.49 18.29 -27.93
N GLY A 561 21.81 18.69 -26.85
CA GLY A 561 22.10 19.91 -26.11
C GLY A 561 22.12 21.17 -26.95
N LYS A 562 23.18 22.02 -26.80
CA LYS A 562 23.31 23.32 -27.48
C LYS A 562 23.28 23.19 -28.99
N ARG A 563 23.99 22.20 -29.57
CA ARG A 563 24.04 21.97 -31.01
C ARG A 563 22.67 21.64 -31.59
N LEU A 564 21.87 20.88 -30.87
CA LEU A 564 20.49 20.57 -31.26
C LEU A 564 19.60 21.81 -31.17
N ALA A 565 19.78 22.65 -30.10
CA ALA A 565 19.07 23.92 -29.95
C ALA A 565 19.36 24.90 -31.13
N ASP A 566 20.62 25.01 -31.55
CA ASP A 566 21.00 25.82 -32.69
C ASP A 566 20.33 25.32 -33.99
N LEU A 567 20.25 23.99 -34.19
CA LEU A 567 19.57 23.41 -35.35
C LEU A 567 18.06 23.64 -35.30
N LYS A 568 17.45 23.59 -34.13
CA LYS A 568 16.02 23.92 -33.92
C LYS A 568 15.74 25.37 -34.24
N TYR A 569 16.59 26.28 -33.82
CA TYR A 569 16.48 27.70 -34.15
C TYR A 569 16.51 27.96 -35.65
N ILE A 570 17.43 27.29 -36.38
CA ILE A 570 17.57 27.39 -37.84
C ILE A 570 16.39 26.73 -38.59
N ALA A 571 15.84 25.64 -38.03
CA ALA A 571 14.74 24.91 -38.66
C ALA A 571 13.37 25.54 -38.44
N GLY A 572 13.26 26.47 -37.48
CA GLY A 572 11.97 27.01 -36.99
C GLY A 572 11.17 25.97 -36.21
N ASN A 573 9.90 26.31 -35.86
CA ASN A 573 8.98 25.40 -35.17
C ASN A 573 8.47 24.33 -36.17
N GLY A 574 9.34 23.40 -36.56
CA GLY A 574 9.02 22.35 -37.52
C GLY A 574 8.96 20.96 -36.89
N SER A 575 8.69 19.96 -37.73
CA SER A 575 8.66 18.55 -37.30
C SER A 575 10.07 18.02 -37.02
N ALA A 576 10.17 16.97 -36.21
CA ALA A 576 11.40 16.25 -35.96
C ALA A 576 12.07 15.73 -37.30
N PHE A 577 11.25 15.39 -38.27
CA PHE A 577 11.73 15.01 -39.60
C PHE A 577 12.45 16.16 -40.33
N GLY A 578 11.94 17.39 -40.20
CA GLY A 578 12.57 18.58 -40.72
C GLY A 578 13.97 18.82 -40.13
N LEU A 579 14.13 18.55 -38.81
CA LEU A 579 15.44 18.58 -38.14
C LEU A 579 16.39 17.53 -38.70
N LEU A 580 15.90 16.31 -38.97
CA LEU A 580 16.70 15.22 -39.49
C LEU A 580 17.39 15.62 -40.78
N GLY A 581 16.71 16.35 -41.68
CA GLY A 581 17.30 16.87 -42.94
C GLY A 581 18.41 17.90 -42.77
N LYS A 582 18.59 18.43 -41.54
CA LYS A 582 19.66 19.40 -41.20
C LYS A 582 20.87 18.75 -40.54
N LEU A 583 20.76 17.45 -40.19
CA LEU A 583 21.90 16.74 -39.59
C LEU A 583 22.96 16.42 -40.61
N SER A 584 24.22 16.60 -40.21
CA SER A 584 25.35 16.20 -41.05
C SER A 584 25.35 14.68 -41.25
N GLY A 585 25.43 14.23 -42.46
CA GLY A 585 25.40 12.81 -42.82
C GLY A 585 24.04 12.29 -43.24
N THR A 586 22.95 13.09 -43.16
CA THR A 586 21.63 12.72 -43.64
C THR A 586 21.31 13.37 -45.00
N GLN A 587 20.56 12.65 -45.82
CA GLN A 587 19.97 13.15 -47.08
C GLN A 587 18.47 12.84 -47.05
N VAL A 588 17.65 13.87 -47.09
CA VAL A 588 16.19 13.77 -47.12
C VAL A 588 15.68 14.21 -48.48
N MET A 589 14.98 13.33 -49.18
CA MET A 589 14.38 13.59 -50.50
C MET A 589 12.89 13.19 -50.45
N GLY A 590 12.02 14.16 -50.24
CA GLY A 590 10.63 13.91 -49.94
C GLY A 590 10.48 13.10 -48.61
N ASN A 591 9.82 11.96 -48.68
CA ASN A 591 9.70 11.04 -47.53
C ASN A 591 10.84 9.99 -47.47
N ASN A 592 11.84 10.06 -48.34
CA ASN A 592 12.95 9.13 -48.30
C ASN A 592 14.14 9.71 -47.53
N VAL A 593 14.68 8.91 -46.64
CA VAL A 593 15.87 9.25 -45.86
C VAL A 593 17.01 8.30 -46.23
N ARG A 594 18.18 8.86 -46.39
CA ARG A 594 19.44 8.12 -46.52
C ARG A 594 20.47 8.72 -45.59
N ILE A 595 21.34 7.88 -45.08
CA ILE A 595 22.44 8.33 -44.24
C ILE A 595 23.77 7.89 -44.83
N PHE A 596 24.78 8.73 -44.67
CA PHE A 596 26.15 8.54 -45.18
C PHE A 596 26.21 8.14 -46.65
N GLY A 597 25.28 8.65 -47.53
CA GLY A 597 25.24 8.37 -48.95
C GLY A 597 24.90 6.94 -49.36
N ARG A 598 24.38 6.13 -48.45
CA ARG A 598 24.06 4.71 -48.73
C ARG A 598 22.77 4.56 -49.52
N LYS A 599 22.72 3.48 -50.35
CA LYS A 599 21.57 3.19 -51.23
C LYS A 599 20.36 2.63 -50.49
N HIS A 600 20.60 1.86 -49.44
CA HIS A 600 19.54 1.27 -48.63
C HIS A 600 18.97 2.29 -47.63
N PRO A 601 17.66 2.26 -47.34
CA PRO A 601 17.08 3.09 -46.30
C PRO A 601 17.60 2.65 -44.93
N PRO A 602 17.81 3.58 -43.99
CA PRO A 602 18.14 3.24 -42.60
C PRO A 602 16.94 2.70 -41.84
N ILE A 603 17.17 1.99 -40.74
CA ILE A 603 16.18 1.79 -39.74
C ILE A 603 16.11 3.04 -38.85
N ILE A 604 14.96 3.30 -38.27
CA ILE A 604 14.76 4.42 -37.35
C ILE A 604 14.35 3.85 -35.97
N LEU A 605 15.06 4.25 -34.94
CA LEU A 605 14.72 3.93 -33.56
C LEU A 605 14.22 5.20 -32.87
N ILE A 606 13.05 5.14 -32.23
CA ILE A 606 12.47 6.26 -31.48
C ILE A 606 12.28 5.78 -30.05
N ASN A 607 13.01 6.35 -29.09
CA ASN A 607 13.09 5.84 -27.72
C ASN A 607 13.24 4.32 -27.69
N GLU A 608 14.28 3.82 -28.43
CA GLU A 608 14.60 2.41 -28.61
C GLU A 608 13.56 1.57 -29.41
N MET A 609 12.41 2.13 -29.77
CA MET A 609 11.43 1.47 -30.64
C MET A 609 11.95 1.44 -32.07
N GLN A 610 12.27 0.25 -32.56
CA GLN A 610 12.73 0.05 -33.92
C GLN A 610 11.57 0.10 -34.91
N CYS A 611 11.65 0.98 -35.90
CA CYS A 611 10.69 1.14 -36.98
C CYS A 611 11.37 0.91 -38.33
N LEU A 612 10.62 0.44 -39.32
CA LEU A 612 11.07 0.55 -40.72
C LEU A 612 11.19 2.02 -41.11
N CYS A 613 12.03 2.33 -42.09
CA CYS A 613 12.31 3.73 -42.49
C CYS A 613 11.02 4.52 -42.79
N GLU A 614 10.09 3.93 -43.55
CA GLU A 614 8.82 4.58 -43.90
C GLU A 614 7.94 4.87 -42.68
N GLU A 615 7.86 3.95 -41.77
CA GLU A 615 7.10 4.11 -40.50
C GLU A 615 7.74 5.18 -39.61
N GLY A 616 9.05 5.10 -39.42
CA GLY A 616 9.81 6.09 -38.63
C GLY A 616 9.70 7.49 -39.18
N VAL A 617 9.75 7.65 -40.54
CA VAL A 617 9.56 8.94 -41.22
C VAL A 617 8.16 9.50 -40.95
N ILE A 618 7.13 8.67 -40.98
CA ILE A 618 5.75 9.11 -40.64
C ILE A 618 5.69 9.60 -39.21
N ILE A 619 6.31 8.89 -38.28
CA ILE A 619 6.35 9.28 -36.86
C ILE A 619 7.10 10.61 -36.69
N LEU A 620 8.31 10.74 -37.30
CA LEU A 620 9.14 11.95 -37.19
C LEU A 620 8.49 13.19 -37.84
N ASN A 621 7.69 13.00 -38.88
CA ASN A 621 6.93 14.10 -39.50
C ASN A 621 5.84 14.65 -38.55
N ASN A 622 5.37 13.84 -37.62
CA ASN A 622 4.32 14.19 -36.70
C ASN A 622 4.82 14.55 -35.27
N LEU A 623 6.12 14.35 -35.01
CA LEU A 623 6.75 14.78 -33.76
C LEU A 623 7.19 16.24 -33.86
N ASP A 624 6.99 17.00 -32.77
CA ASP A 624 7.53 18.35 -32.66
C ASP A 624 9.04 18.29 -32.49
N ALA A 625 9.74 19.14 -33.18
CA ALA A 625 11.19 19.26 -33.05
C ALA A 625 11.63 19.58 -31.61
N ASN A 626 10.80 20.26 -30.85
CA ASN A 626 11.08 20.63 -29.47
C ASN A 626 11.04 19.44 -28.51
N ASP A 627 10.35 18.36 -28.85
CA ASP A 627 10.27 17.14 -28.05
C ASP A 627 11.50 16.24 -28.18
N ILE A 628 12.41 16.54 -29.12
CA ILE A 628 13.62 15.77 -29.32
C ILE A 628 14.69 16.20 -28.31
N GLU A 629 15.29 15.21 -27.63
CA GLU A 629 16.48 15.38 -26.79
C GLU A 629 17.78 15.17 -27.56
N ALA A 630 17.83 14.12 -28.39
CA ALA A 630 19.02 13.79 -29.18
C ALA A 630 18.69 13.05 -30.48
N PHE A 631 19.56 13.21 -31.45
CA PHE A 631 19.69 12.33 -32.61
C PHE A 631 21.06 11.65 -32.62
N GLU A 632 21.09 10.36 -32.96
CA GLU A 632 22.31 9.60 -33.17
C GLU A 632 22.25 8.88 -34.51
N LEU A 633 23.35 8.87 -35.22
CA LEU A 633 23.48 8.21 -36.53
C LEU A 633 24.52 7.09 -36.42
N LEU A 634 24.14 5.87 -36.82
CA LEU A 634 25.04 4.74 -36.91
C LEU A 634 25.24 4.37 -38.39
N LYS A 635 26.50 4.18 -38.75
CA LYS A 635 26.86 3.64 -40.08
C LYS A 635 26.38 2.21 -40.24
N PRO A 636 26.25 1.71 -41.50
CA PRO A 636 25.82 0.34 -41.76
C PRO A 636 26.63 -0.73 -41.04
N GLU A 637 27.92 -0.50 -40.87
CA GLU A 637 28.83 -1.43 -40.20
C GLU A 637 28.47 -1.60 -38.73
N SER A 638 28.30 -0.48 -38.04
CA SER A 638 27.89 -0.47 -36.63
C SER A 638 26.45 -0.94 -36.48
N SER A 639 25.52 -0.41 -37.28
CA SER A 639 24.08 -0.75 -37.14
C SER A 639 23.78 -2.20 -37.49
N THR A 640 24.48 -2.80 -38.43
CA THR A 640 24.26 -4.22 -38.79
C THR A 640 24.74 -5.15 -37.69
N LEU A 641 25.75 -4.76 -36.92
CA LEU A 641 26.21 -5.52 -35.76
C LEU A 641 25.14 -5.62 -34.67
N TYR A 642 24.44 -4.51 -34.42
CA TYR A 642 23.42 -4.44 -33.34
C TYR A 642 22.01 -4.88 -33.78
N PHE A 643 21.63 -4.54 -35.02
CA PHE A 643 20.26 -4.70 -35.52
C PHE A 643 20.13 -5.71 -36.66
N GLY A 644 21.21 -6.35 -37.04
CA GLY A 644 21.20 -7.36 -38.09
C GLY A 644 21.04 -6.83 -39.52
N LYS A 645 20.71 -7.73 -40.46
CA LYS A 645 20.67 -7.45 -41.90
C LYS A 645 19.70 -6.36 -42.34
N GLN A 646 18.67 -6.07 -41.53
CA GLN A 646 17.68 -5.03 -41.80
C GLN A 646 18.26 -3.61 -41.69
N ALA A 647 19.38 -3.44 -40.98
CA ALA A 647 20.05 -2.16 -40.79
C ALA A 647 21.19 -1.89 -41.76
N LYS A 648 21.20 -2.54 -42.97
CA LYS A 648 22.20 -2.34 -44.01
C LYS A 648 22.28 -0.90 -44.54
N GLY A 649 21.24 -0.09 -44.33
CA GLY A 649 21.23 1.33 -44.66
C GLY A 649 21.76 2.23 -43.54
N GLY A 650 22.14 1.65 -42.41
CA GLY A 650 22.47 2.35 -41.19
C GLY A 650 21.26 2.46 -40.19
N ALA A 651 21.46 3.19 -39.11
CA ALA A 651 20.38 3.44 -38.14
C ALA A 651 20.35 4.91 -37.72
N ILE A 652 19.16 5.43 -37.51
CA ILE A 652 18.87 6.74 -36.94
C ILE A 652 18.22 6.50 -35.59
N ILE A 653 18.85 6.92 -34.50
CA ILE A 653 18.32 6.81 -33.17
C ILE A 653 17.84 8.19 -32.75
N VAL A 654 16.61 8.25 -32.28
CA VAL A 654 15.93 9.47 -31.85
C VAL A 654 15.52 9.31 -30.39
N THR A 655 16.07 10.13 -29.51
CA THR A 655 15.73 10.19 -28.12
C THR A 655 14.78 11.36 -27.87
N LEU A 656 13.63 11.09 -27.26
CA LEU A 656 12.68 12.11 -26.87
C LEU A 656 12.99 12.58 -25.44
N LYS A 657 12.65 13.84 -25.14
CA LYS A 657 12.75 14.36 -23.77
C LYS A 657 11.82 13.61 -22.83
N PRO A 658 12.16 13.41 -21.54
CA PRO A 658 11.30 12.72 -20.56
C PRO A 658 9.96 13.43 -20.32
N ASP A 659 9.97 14.76 -20.45
CA ASP A 659 8.82 15.65 -20.35
C ASP A 659 8.26 16.05 -21.73
N ALA A 660 8.68 15.35 -22.79
CA ALA A 660 8.06 15.54 -24.09
C ALA A 660 6.56 15.49 -23.89
N LYS A 661 5.97 16.66 -23.75
CA LYS A 661 4.54 16.80 -23.93
C LYS A 661 4.36 16.28 -25.34
N LEU A 662 3.91 15.05 -25.45
CA LEU A 662 3.41 14.51 -26.70
C LEU A 662 2.37 15.50 -27.16
N GLY A 663 2.92 16.52 -27.76
CA GLY A 663 2.44 17.88 -27.86
C GLY A 663 1.13 17.93 -28.58
N SER A 664 0.66 19.04 -28.93
CA SER A 664 -0.54 19.26 -29.70
C SER A 664 -0.83 18.07 -30.62
N PRO A 665 -1.97 17.39 -30.49
CA PRO A 665 -2.25 16.15 -31.22
C PRO A 665 -1.92 16.32 -32.70
N SER A 666 -0.94 15.57 -33.17
CA SER A 666 -0.62 15.61 -34.61
C SER A 666 -1.69 14.85 -35.37
N PRO A 667 -2.09 15.35 -36.55
CA PRO A 667 -3.11 14.65 -37.30
C PRO A 667 -2.72 13.21 -37.60
N GLY A 668 -3.50 12.27 -37.09
CA GLY A 668 -3.38 10.85 -37.41
C GLY A 668 -2.42 10.05 -36.53
N LEU A 669 -1.72 10.66 -35.57
CA LEU A 669 -0.77 9.96 -34.73
C LEU A 669 -0.84 10.43 -33.27
N ALA A 670 -0.78 9.49 -32.33
CA ALA A 670 -0.56 9.74 -30.91
C ALA A 670 0.46 8.72 -30.38
N LEU A 671 1.33 9.18 -29.49
CA LEU A 671 2.15 8.31 -28.66
C LEU A 671 1.55 8.28 -27.28
N PHE A 672 1.46 7.10 -26.71
CA PHE A 672 0.84 6.88 -25.42
C PHE A 672 1.67 5.88 -24.63
N THR A 673 2.13 6.29 -23.45
CA THR A 673 2.85 5.42 -22.54
C THR A 673 1.91 4.97 -21.43
N SER A 674 1.72 3.68 -21.32
CA SER A 674 0.86 3.07 -20.32
C SER A 674 1.66 2.19 -19.37
N LEU A 675 1.26 2.19 -18.11
CA LEU A 675 1.71 1.19 -17.14
C LEU A 675 0.95 -0.11 -17.41
N GLY A 676 1.71 -1.18 -17.61
CA GLY A 676 1.16 -2.53 -17.73
C GLY A 676 0.94 -3.20 -16.39
N TYR A 677 0.59 -4.48 -16.43
CA TYR A 677 0.60 -5.30 -15.24
C TYR A 677 2.04 -5.44 -14.73
N HIS A 678 2.19 -5.40 -13.41
CA HIS A 678 3.50 -5.64 -12.81
C HIS A 678 3.81 -7.14 -12.88
N GLU A 679 4.99 -7.51 -13.40
CA GLU A 679 5.43 -8.89 -13.27
C GLU A 679 5.68 -9.19 -11.79
N SER A 680 5.12 -10.31 -11.32
CA SER A 680 5.38 -10.75 -9.96
C SER A 680 6.87 -11.07 -9.82
N ALA A 681 7.55 -10.31 -8.96
CA ALA A 681 8.95 -10.60 -8.67
C ALA A 681 9.05 -11.95 -7.96
N GLU A 682 9.82 -12.88 -8.53
CA GLU A 682 10.16 -14.11 -7.84
C GLU A 682 11.15 -13.80 -6.71
N PHE A 683 10.88 -14.37 -5.53
CA PHE A 683 11.81 -14.28 -4.43
C PHE A 683 13.06 -15.09 -4.77
N TYR A 684 14.19 -14.38 -4.92
CA TYR A 684 15.45 -15.03 -5.18
C TYR A 684 15.92 -15.84 -3.97
N HIS A 685 16.12 -17.12 -4.15
CA HIS A 685 16.78 -17.98 -3.19
C HIS A 685 17.93 -18.73 -3.89
N PRO A 686 19.11 -18.83 -3.24
CA PRO A 686 20.25 -19.55 -3.81
C PRO A 686 19.92 -21.02 -4.08
N VAL A 687 20.51 -21.55 -5.15
CA VAL A 687 20.38 -22.96 -5.56
C VAL A 687 21.76 -23.59 -5.50
N TYR A 688 21.88 -24.70 -4.79
CA TYR A 688 23.14 -25.41 -4.57
C TYR A 688 23.09 -26.85 -5.10
N GLN A 689 22.99 -26.98 -6.43
CA GLN A 689 22.90 -28.28 -7.09
C GLN A 689 24.25 -28.88 -7.41
N THR A 690 25.25 -28.06 -7.73
CA THR A 690 26.59 -28.54 -8.10
C THR A 690 27.60 -28.39 -6.94
N PRO A 691 28.70 -29.19 -6.92
CA PRO A 691 29.76 -29.03 -5.93
C PRO A 691 30.33 -27.60 -5.89
N GLU A 692 30.55 -26.97 -7.05
CA GLU A 692 31.10 -25.63 -7.15
C GLU A 692 30.18 -24.58 -6.51
N GLN A 693 28.84 -24.79 -6.63
CA GLN A 693 27.86 -23.92 -5.99
C GLN A 693 27.87 -24.08 -4.45
N LYS A 694 28.11 -25.30 -3.96
CA LYS A 694 28.21 -25.59 -2.52
C LYS A 694 29.50 -25.09 -1.91
N GLU A 695 30.59 -25.06 -2.67
CA GLU A 695 31.91 -24.61 -2.23
C GLU A 695 32.17 -23.12 -2.49
N ASN A 696 31.13 -22.37 -2.90
CA ASN A 696 31.24 -20.92 -3.12
C ASN A 696 31.72 -20.23 -1.83
N GLU A 697 32.78 -19.41 -1.94
CA GLU A 697 33.38 -18.67 -0.82
C GLU A 697 32.44 -17.59 -0.24
N LYS A 698 31.41 -17.17 -0.98
CA LYS A 698 30.41 -16.23 -0.46
C LYS A 698 29.54 -16.88 0.59
N SER A 699 29.57 -16.34 1.78
CA SER A 699 28.68 -16.74 2.88
C SER A 699 27.22 -16.45 2.54
N ASP A 700 26.36 -17.45 2.70
CA ASP A 700 24.89 -17.32 2.52
C ASP A 700 24.22 -17.15 3.88
N ILE A 701 24.14 -15.90 4.33
CA ILE A 701 23.46 -15.54 5.58
C ILE A 701 22.14 -14.86 5.24
N ARG A 702 21.03 -15.56 5.44
CA ARG A 702 19.70 -15.09 5.11
C ARG A 702 18.79 -15.05 6.32
N THR A 703 18.00 -13.99 6.42
CA THR A 703 16.95 -13.84 7.43
C THR A 703 15.64 -14.49 6.99
N THR A 704 15.29 -14.31 5.73
CA THR A 704 14.18 -15.00 5.06
C THR A 704 14.75 -16.11 4.21
N VAL A 705 14.49 -17.33 4.62
CA VAL A 705 15.06 -18.54 4.00
C VAL A 705 14.27 -18.95 2.77
N TYR A 706 12.95 -18.83 2.87
CA TYR A 706 12.00 -19.15 1.80
C TYR A 706 10.82 -18.21 1.85
N TRP A 707 10.39 -17.78 0.68
CA TRP A 707 9.13 -17.08 0.49
C TRP A 707 8.53 -17.46 -0.86
N ASN A 708 7.26 -17.85 -0.84
CA ASN A 708 6.47 -18.08 -2.04
C ASN A 708 5.08 -17.46 -1.84
N PRO A 709 4.73 -16.41 -2.60
CA PRO A 709 3.45 -15.74 -2.45
C PRO A 709 2.27 -16.55 -3.04
N ASN A 710 2.55 -17.59 -3.81
CA ASN A 710 1.55 -18.31 -4.61
C ASN A 710 1.83 -19.82 -4.71
N LEU A 711 2.06 -20.45 -3.56
CA LEU A 711 2.20 -21.92 -3.50
C LEU A 711 0.83 -22.55 -3.72
N GLN A 712 0.67 -23.31 -4.80
CA GLN A 712 -0.57 -23.98 -5.14
C GLN A 712 -0.63 -25.36 -4.50
N THR A 713 -1.76 -25.69 -3.86
CA THR A 713 -2.09 -27.09 -3.53
C THR A 713 -2.80 -27.77 -4.68
N ASP A 714 -2.53 -29.06 -4.89
CA ASP A 714 -3.18 -29.87 -5.89
C ASP A 714 -4.62 -30.27 -5.47
N GLU A 715 -5.31 -31.05 -6.31
CA GLU A 715 -6.65 -31.59 -6.04
C GLU A 715 -6.74 -32.46 -4.78
N ASN A 716 -5.61 -32.99 -4.30
CA ASN A 716 -5.49 -33.78 -3.07
C ASN A 716 -5.08 -32.89 -1.86
N GLY A 717 -5.09 -31.59 -2.02
CA GLY A 717 -4.69 -30.62 -0.98
C GLY A 717 -3.19 -30.62 -0.68
N LYS A 718 -2.35 -31.15 -1.59
CA LYS A 718 -0.91 -31.33 -1.36
C LYS A 718 -0.08 -30.27 -2.07
N ALA A 719 0.98 -29.83 -1.40
CA ALA A 719 2.04 -28.99 -1.95
C ALA A 719 3.39 -29.39 -1.35
N THR A 720 4.48 -28.89 -1.90
CA THR A 720 5.83 -29.12 -1.36
C THR A 720 6.55 -27.82 -1.20
N ILE A 721 7.02 -27.53 0.01
CA ILE A 721 7.92 -26.42 0.32
C ILE A 721 9.34 -26.90 0.05
N ARG A 722 10.07 -26.21 -0.84
CA ARG A 722 11.40 -26.62 -1.29
C ARG A 722 12.35 -25.44 -1.21
N PHE A 723 13.45 -25.59 -0.47
CA PHE A 723 14.48 -24.55 -0.34
C PHE A 723 15.83 -25.17 0.03
N TYR A 724 16.91 -24.38 -0.12
CA TYR A 724 18.22 -24.72 0.38
C TYR A 724 18.51 -24.02 1.69
N THR A 725 19.11 -24.71 2.64
CA THR A 725 19.52 -24.14 3.92
C THR A 725 20.62 -23.10 3.71
N PRO A 726 20.63 -22.00 4.47
CA PRO A 726 21.76 -21.06 4.49
C PRO A 726 22.96 -21.60 5.28
N ASP A 727 24.01 -20.78 5.39
CA ASP A 727 25.22 -21.15 6.11
C ASP A 727 25.09 -20.93 7.63
N ASN A 728 24.17 -20.07 8.09
CA ASN A 728 23.87 -19.87 9.50
C ASN A 728 22.92 -20.93 10.06
N LEU A 729 23.07 -21.22 11.35
CA LEU A 729 22.10 -22.05 12.07
C LEU A 729 20.77 -21.33 12.17
N ILE A 730 19.66 -22.02 11.84
CA ILE A 730 18.32 -21.43 11.79
C ILE A 730 17.41 -22.11 12.81
N ASP A 731 16.64 -21.28 13.54
CA ASP A 731 15.41 -21.68 14.20
C ASP A 731 14.22 -21.32 13.30
N PRO A 732 13.65 -22.29 12.56
CA PRO A 732 12.70 -22.01 11.51
C PRO A 732 11.35 -21.51 12.06
N HIS A 733 10.89 -20.36 11.58
CA HIS A 733 9.55 -19.83 11.82
C HIS A 733 8.77 -19.83 10.51
N LEU A 734 7.76 -20.68 10.46
CA LEU A 734 6.91 -20.88 9.27
C LEU A 734 5.57 -20.17 9.44
N ILE A 735 5.22 -19.34 8.47
CA ILE A 735 3.88 -18.76 8.35
C ILE A 735 3.28 -19.19 7.01
N ILE A 736 2.07 -19.74 7.04
CA ILE A 736 1.26 -20.06 5.86
C ILE A 736 -0.06 -19.32 5.97
N GLU A 737 -0.42 -18.56 4.94
CA GLU A 737 -1.67 -17.79 4.90
C GLU A 737 -2.35 -17.93 3.54
N GLY A 738 -3.68 -17.91 3.53
CA GLY A 738 -4.47 -17.97 2.32
C GLY A 738 -5.98 -17.98 2.56
N VAL A 739 -6.73 -18.00 1.46
CA VAL A 739 -8.20 -18.13 1.50
C VAL A 739 -8.60 -19.17 0.48
N SER A 740 -9.36 -20.19 0.90
CA SER A 740 -9.86 -21.21 -0.02
C SER A 740 -10.98 -20.66 -0.92
N ALA A 741 -11.29 -21.37 -2.00
CA ALA A 741 -12.40 -21.04 -2.89
C ALA A 741 -13.75 -20.98 -2.16
N ASN A 742 -13.91 -21.72 -1.06
CA ASN A 742 -15.09 -21.71 -0.21
C ASN A 742 -15.10 -20.62 0.85
N GLY A 743 -14.07 -19.73 0.86
CA GLY A 743 -13.96 -18.61 1.79
C GLY A 743 -13.38 -18.97 3.15
N HIS A 744 -12.85 -20.17 3.35
CA HIS A 744 -12.15 -20.51 4.61
C HIS A 744 -10.83 -19.77 4.69
N ILE A 745 -10.62 -19.09 5.79
CA ILE A 745 -9.35 -18.44 6.09
C ILE A 745 -8.36 -19.51 6.55
N ILE A 746 -7.22 -19.55 5.89
CA ILE A 746 -6.15 -20.52 6.13
C ILE A 746 -5.02 -19.79 6.81
N ARG A 747 -4.61 -20.22 8.01
CA ARG A 747 -3.43 -19.73 8.71
C ARG A 747 -2.77 -20.84 9.50
N LEU A 748 -1.50 -21.01 9.29
CA LEU A 748 -0.60 -21.79 10.14
C LEU A 748 0.59 -20.95 10.53
N GLU A 749 0.91 -20.94 11.80
CA GLU A 749 2.16 -20.40 12.35
C GLU A 749 2.83 -21.48 13.20
N LYS A 750 4.09 -21.77 12.92
CA LYS A 750 4.78 -22.88 13.57
C LYS A 750 6.24 -22.57 13.86
#